data_519acacae92f7a43ce95441189b44746
#
_entry.id   519acacae92f7a43ce95441189b44746
#
_cell.length_a   1.000
_cell.length_b   1.000
_cell.length_c   1.000
_cell.angle_alpha   90.00
_cell.angle_beta   90.00
_cell.angle_gamma   90.00
#
_symmetry.space_group_name_H-M   'P 1'
#
loop_
_entity.id
_entity.type
_entity.pdbx_description
1 polymer ?
#
loop_
_entity_poly.entity_id
_entity_poly.type
_entity_poly.pdbx_seq_one_letter_code
_entity_poly.pdbx_strand_id
1 'polypeptide(L)'
;MKNYIQKYICKSVALFVGTSLMLTGCSESFLDPDPQTMFEPETVFSTENGIKSVLAICDRQLKRNYVSEDSREMIALPTEYTFSDLMVPSATDKSGLLDNVDNLLRPNSDQTNEKNLGRTNSIYFFWRQNFEGVRNANTILSFIGNVPMDETLKNEYIGRAYFHRAYRYYSLVFQFGHVPLLTKLPEVPKQNYRSTHRDAILKKMVADMEFAVQWVPEQKDMDYVGMVNKGACRMLLSKLYMSIGEFGKAKEQLDILIDKSGYSLMKESFGTFFEGGESVSWPITRNVIWDLHRPENKLIAANKEVIMGMPNRGAAKESFIPMLTMRIMYPFFFDNRIKMPDGKQALFNYTRKDGKYRKEYDYMRGLGRGISTFRTTTFYQDDLWAVNDKMDQTDLRHSAETGNWMHMEKLKCNNPDSEFFGQNIKLYAEDDYYNEKNELVTRKGDLMCSDTIRRWYDVTHYIFCLNDVINQAKETNNGLEGATDGSIADWYLYRLAEAYLLRAEVKFYINPDDPTIKDDINIIIERAQCTEFYVGKVTIGDIMDERARELFFEEWRNVELTRVSLCLAISGRADEFGNTYKVETFDKQSGTDSEGGSYWYQRCIKKGMYNKGVTINVNATKTDINYIMGKHNIYWPIPEKAIVSNGKAPLYQNYGYDGYDPNVQIWETWEEAVADEDRF
;
A
#
# COMPACT_ATOMS: atom_id res chain seq x y z
N MET A 1 77.87 -48.80 -30.53
CA MET A 1 77.14 -48.84 -29.24
C MET A 1 77.18 -47.48 -28.54
N LYS A 2 78.20 -46.68 -28.51
CA LYS A 2 78.21 -45.38 -27.83
C LYS A 2 77.22 -44.33 -28.38
N ASN A 3 76.99 -44.29 -29.66
CA ASN A 3 76.06 -43.29 -30.25
C ASN A 3 74.57 -43.62 -30.03
N TYR A 4 74.19 -44.86 -29.72
CA TYR A 4 72.85 -45.23 -29.39
C TYR A 4 72.43 -44.90 -27.95
N ILE A 5 73.34 -45.03 -27.03
CA ILE A 5 73.15 -44.74 -25.62
C ILE A 5 72.96 -43.21 -25.39
N GLN A 6 73.71 -42.39 -26.08
CA GLN A 6 73.62 -40.92 -25.97
C GLN A 6 72.23 -40.39 -26.52
N LYS A 7 71.68 -41.06 -27.56
CA LYS A 7 70.38 -40.67 -28.15
C LYS A 7 69.20 -41.03 -27.24
N TYR A 8 69.31 -42.08 -26.42
CA TYR A 8 68.29 -42.46 -25.47
C TYR A 8 68.39 -41.66 -24.17
N ILE A 9 69.58 -41.31 -23.71
CA ILE A 9 69.73 -40.42 -22.54
C ILE A 9 69.24 -38.99 -22.83
N CYS A 10 69.53 -38.42 -24.02
CA CYS A 10 69.00 -37.14 -24.39
C CYS A 10 67.46 -37.12 -24.56
N LYS A 11 66.86 -38.22 -25.08
CA LYS A 11 65.41 -38.33 -25.16
C LYS A 11 64.72 -38.50 -23.80
N SER A 12 65.34 -39.23 -22.88
CA SER A 12 64.83 -39.42 -21.50
C SER A 12 64.96 -38.17 -20.67
N VAL A 13 66.05 -37.40 -20.79
CA VAL A 13 66.20 -36.11 -20.12
C VAL A 13 65.27 -35.07 -20.70
N ALA A 14 65.05 -35.02 -22.01
CA ALA A 14 64.10 -34.10 -22.65
C ALA A 14 62.63 -34.44 -22.26
N LEU A 15 62.30 -35.72 -22.07
CA LEU A 15 60.98 -36.13 -21.58
C LEU A 15 60.76 -35.83 -20.10
N PHE A 16 61.80 -35.94 -19.27
CA PHE A 16 61.72 -35.64 -17.83
C PHE A 16 61.69 -34.14 -17.55
N VAL A 17 62.42 -33.31 -18.33
CA VAL A 17 62.34 -31.83 -18.24
C VAL A 17 61.01 -31.33 -18.81
N GLY A 18 60.47 -31.96 -19.88
CA GLY A 18 59.14 -31.63 -20.42
C GLY A 18 58.00 -31.94 -19.44
N THR A 19 58.12 -33.09 -18.69
CA THR A 19 57.13 -33.45 -17.68
C THR A 19 57.24 -32.62 -16.39
N SER A 20 58.44 -32.20 -16.00
CA SER A 20 58.64 -31.34 -14.83
C SER A 20 58.19 -29.88 -15.07
N LEU A 21 58.17 -29.40 -16.32
CA LEU A 21 57.66 -28.10 -16.71
C LEU A 21 56.14 -28.08 -16.82
N MET A 22 55.47 -29.24 -16.92
CA MET A 22 54.01 -29.32 -16.90
C MET A 22 53.41 -29.44 -15.47
N LEU A 23 54.23 -29.60 -14.43
CA LEU A 23 53.77 -29.73 -13.06
C LEU A 23 53.90 -28.45 -12.21
N THR A 24 54.36 -27.34 -12.79
CA THR A 24 54.50 -26.06 -12.09
C THR A 24 53.55 -24.95 -12.56
N GLY A 25 52.46 -25.31 -13.17
CA GLY A 25 51.56 -24.32 -13.76
C GLY A 25 50.09 -24.56 -13.55
N CYS A 26 49.66 -24.68 -12.34
CA CYS A 26 48.28 -24.36 -11.94
C CYS A 26 48.35 -23.82 -10.50
N SER A 27 48.54 -22.56 -10.34
CA SER A 27 48.05 -21.89 -9.14
C SER A 27 46.50 -22.00 -9.20
N GLU A 28 45.84 -22.33 -8.09
CA GLU A 28 44.39 -22.36 -8.01
C GLU A 28 43.75 -21.10 -8.52
N SER A 29 44.45 -19.95 -8.48
CA SER A 29 44.03 -18.67 -9.03
C SER A 29 43.93 -18.61 -10.57
N PHE A 30 44.51 -19.57 -11.32
CA PHE A 30 44.35 -19.62 -12.80
C PHE A 30 43.05 -20.34 -13.24
N LEU A 31 42.43 -21.08 -12.32
CA LEU A 31 41.16 -21.77 -12.55
C LEU A 31 39.96 -21.01 -11.99
N ASP A 32 40.19 -19.93 -11.26
CA ASP A 32 39.14 -18.98 -10.92
C ASP A 32 38.79 -18.16 -12.16
N PRO A 33 37.61 -18.36 -12.79
CA PRO A 33 37.19 -17.52 -13.86
C PRO A 33 36.96 -16.11 -13.26
N ASP A 34 37.79 -15.17 -13.66
CA ASP A 34 37.53 -13.75 -13.39
C ASP A 34 36.37 -13.34 -14.31
N PRO A 35 35.12 -13.36 -13.85
CA PRO A 35 33.98 -13.09 -14.72
C PRO A 35 33.97 -11.59 -15.01
N GLN A 36 34.50 -11.20 -16.16
CA GLN A 36 34.52 -9.81 -16.64
C GLN A 36 33.12 -9.15 -16.73
N THR A 37 32.07 -9.90 -16.41
CA THR A 37 30.65 -9.47 -16.49
C THR A 37 29.85 -9.71 -15.21
N MET A 38 30.41 -10.39 -14.18
CA MET A 38 29.77 -10.52 -12.86
C MET A 38 30.61 -9.74 -11.85
N PHE A 39 30.01 -8.70 -11.28
CA PHE A 39 30.58 -8.01 -10.12
C PHE A 39 30.43 -8.95 -8.91
N GLU A 40 31.53 -9.32 -8.30
CA GLU A 40 31.50 -10.01 -7.00
C GLU A 40 30.92 -9.06 -5.95
N PRO A 41 29.99 -9.54 -5.11
CA PRO A 41 29.36 -8.72 -4.06
C PRO A 41 30.41 -8.04 -3.17
N GLU A 42 31.48 -8.73 -2.82
CA GLU A 42 32.59 -8.23 -2.02
C GLU A 42 33.30 -7.04 -2.67
N THR A 43 33.45 -7.04 -3.99
CA THR A 43 34.08 -5.95 -4.71
C THR A 43 33.16 -4.72 -4.81
N VAL A 44 31.87 -4.94 -5.09
CA VAL A 44 30.90 -3.85 -5.26
C VAL A 44 30.58 -3.17 -3.94
N PHE A 45 30.35 -3.97 -2.89
CA PHE A 45 29.86 -3.47 -1.60
C PHE A 45 30.99 -3.16 -0.60
N SER A 46 32.25 -3.25 -1.02
CA SER A 46 33.40 -2.84 -0.21
C SER A 46 33.70 -1.33 -0.23
N THR A 47 32.86 -0.55 -0.91
CA THR A 47 33.02 0.91 -1.06
C THR A 47 31.80 1.67 -0.55
N GLU A 48 32.01 2.91 -0.13
CA GLU A 48 30.92 3.81 0.28
C GLU A 48 29.88 3.98 -0.85
N ASN A 49 30.31 4.13 -2.10
CA ASN A 49 29.40 4.27 -3.24
C ASN A 49 28.58 2.98 -3.49
N GLY A 50 29.16 1.81 -3.24
CA GLY A 50 28.44 0.54 -3.29
C GLY A 50 27.32 0.49 -2.26
N ILE A 51 27.59 0.85 -1.01
CA ILE A 51 26.59 0.94 0.07
C ILE A 51 25.50 1.98 -0.28
N LYS A 52 25.87 3.17 -0.73
CA LYS A 52 24.90 4.20 -1.19
C LYS A 52 23.98 3.69 -2.29
N SER A 53 24.51 2.91 -3.23
CA SER A 53 23.71 2.33 -4.32
C SER A 53 22.65 1.35 -3.80
N VAL A 54 22.99 0.52 -2.81
CA VAL A 54 22.02 -0.40 -2.19
C VAL A 54 20.98 0.36 -1.36
N LEU A 55 21.36 1.43 -0.64
CA LEU A 55 20.41 2.30 0.05
C LEU A 55 19.41 2.92 -0.94
N ALA A 56 19.88 3.42 -2.08
CA ALA A 56 19.00 3.95 -3.12
C ALA A 56 18.04 2.89 -3.70
N ILE A 57 18.49 1.63 -3.81
CA ILE A 57 17.61 0.49 -4.18
C ILE A 57 16.54 0.28 -3.11
N CYS A 58 16.90 0.32 -1.81
CA CYS A 58 15.95 0.20 -0.71
C CYS A 58 14.89 1.32 -0.76
N ASP A 59 15.31 2.59 -0.92
CA ASP A 59 14.42 3.75 -1.04
C ASP A 59 13.49 3.60 -2.26
N ARG A 60 14.03 3.23 -3.43
CA ARG A 60 13.24 3.00 -4.65
C ARG A 60 12.20 1.88 -4.47
N GLN A 61 12.55 0.82 -3.72
CA GLN A 61 11.68 -0.34 -3.56
C GLN A 61 10.41 -0.03 -2.73
N LEU A 62 10.38 1.04 -1.92
CA LEU A 62 9.18 1.47 -1.20
C LEU A 62 7.99 1.75 -2.15
N LYS A 63 8.27 2.18 -3.38
CA LYS A 63 7.24 2.50 -4.39
C LYS A 63 6.55 1.26 -4.98
N ARG A 64 7.10 0.07 -4.80
CA ARG A 64 6.60 -1.15 -5.46
C ARG A 64 5.14 -1.47 -5.12
N ASN A 65 4.67 -1.10 -3.94
CA ASN A 65 3.28 -1.34 -3.54
C ASN A 65 2.24 -0.53 -4.34
N TYR A 66 2.69 0.52 -5.05
CA TYR A 66 1.84 1.40 -5.85
C TYR A 66 1.85 1.04 -7.35
N VAL A 67 2.53 -0.04 -7.72
CA VAL A 67 2.82 -0.43 -9.10
C VAL A 67 2.15 -1.72 -9.47
N SER A 68 1.78 -1.82 -10.76
CA SER A 68 1.52 -3.09 -11.40
C SER A 68 2.80 -3.63 -12.03
N GLU A 69 3.26 -4.83 -11.64
CA GLU A 69 4.39 -5.50 -12.30
C GLU A 69 3.93 -6.29 -13.52
N ASP A 70 2.78 -6.96 -13.45
CA ASP A 70 2.38 -7.99 -14.41
C ASP A 70 1.08 -7.68 -15.15
N SER A 71 0.26 -6.75 -14.65
CA SER A 71 -0.94 -6.31 -15.37
C SER A 71 -1.30 -4.87 -15.00
N ARG A 72 -1.90 -4.16 -15.96
CA ARG A 72 -2.39 -2.79 -15.77
C ARG A 72 -3.49 -2.66 -14.70
N GLU A 73 -4.00 -3.77 -14.19
CA GLU A 73 -5.13 -3.82 -13.27
C GLU A 73 -4.72 -4.27 -11.86
N MET A 74 -3.43 -4.57 -11.65
CA MET A 74 -2.90 -5.00 -10.36
C MET A 74 -2.00 -3.92 -9.76
N ILE A 75 -2.53 -3.23 -8.76
CA ILE A 75 -1.69 -2.55 -7.78
C ILE A 75 -1.81 -3.31 -6.46
N ALA A 76 -0.70 -3.49 -5.76
CA ALA A 76 -0.69 -4.23 -4.51
C ALA A 76 -1.48 -3.50 -3.40
N LEU A 77 -1.36 -2.17 -3.34
CA LEU A 77 -1.96 -1.36 -2.28
C LEU A 77 -3.48 -1.56 -2.08
N PRO A 78 -4.34 -1.67 -3.11
CA PRO A 78 -5.75 -1.97 -2.89
C PRO A 78 -6.03 -3.29 -2.16
N THR A 79 -5.11 -4.25 -2.19
CA THR A 79 -5.24 -5.48 -1.40
C THR A 79 -5.27 -5.18 0.10
N GLU A 80 -4.49 -4.20 0.57
CA GLU A 80 -4.51 -3.72 1.96
C GLU A 80 -5.85 -3.11 2.36
N TYR A 81 -6.58 -2.55 1.42
CA TYR A 81 -7.89 -1.94 1.67
C TYR A 81 -9.04 -2.91 1.45
N THR A 82 -8.91 -3.87 0.53
CA THR A 82 -9.95 -4.84 0.21
C THR A 82 -10.28 -5.75 1.38
N PHE A 83 -9.32 -6.04 2.25
CA PHE A 83 -9.53 -6.82 3.47
C PHE A 83 -9.71 -5.93 4.70
N SER A 84 -10.36 -4.81 4.55
CA SER A 84 -10.57 -3.82 5.61
C SER A 84 -12.03 -3.34 5.64
N ASP A 85 -12.31 -2.39 6.53
CA ASP A 85 -13.59 -1.72 6.65
C ASP A 85 -13.90 -0.74 5.50
N LEU A 86 -12.92 -0.41 4.63
CA LEU A 86 -13.02 0.72 3.71
C LEU A 86 -13.27 0.34 2.25
N MET A 87 -12.93 -0.86 1.81
CA MET A 87 -13.05 -1.24 0.40
C MET A 87 -13.50 -2.69 0.17
N VAL A 88 -14.07 -2.91 -1.01
CA VAL A 88 -14.44 -4.23 -1.51
C VAL A 88 -14.10 -4.35 -3.01
N PRO A 89 -13.94 -5.58 -3.54
CA PRO A 89 -13.88 -5.81 -4.99
C PRO A 89 -15.19 -5.37 -5.67
N SER A 90 -15.10 -4.79 -6.88
CA SER A 90 -16.27 -4.23 -7.54
C SER A 90 -16.50 -4.70 -8.98
N ALA A 91 -15.69 -5.59 -9.51
CA ALA A 91 -15.79 -6.08 -10.88
C ALA A 91 -16.93 -7.09 -11.09
N THR A 92 -18.18 -6.69 -10.82
CA THR A 92 -19.40 -7.50 -10.77
C THR A 92 -19.78 -8.19 -12.10
N ASP A 93 -19.38 -7.65 -13.24
CA ASP A 93 -19.66 -8.18 -14.58
C ASP A 93 -18.57 -9.11 -15.11
N LYS A 94 -17.67 -9.55 -14.26
CA LYS A 94 -16.61 -10.47 -14.60
C LYS A 94 -16.86 -11.82 -13.92
N SER A 95 -16.53 -12.90 -14.61
CA SER A 95 -16.55 -14.24 -14.01
C SER A 95 -15.60 -14.27 -12.81
N GLY A 96 -16.12 -14.72 -11.66
CA GLY A 96 -15.35 -14.81 -10.43
C GLY A 96 -15.21 -13.47 -9.71
N LEU A 97 -16.35 -12.80 -9.44
CA LEU A 97 -16.37 -11.74 -8.45
C LEU A 97 -15.73 -12.28 -7.17
N LEU A 98 -14.79 -11.53 -6.67
CA LEU A 98 -14.00 -11.90 -5.51
C LEU A 98 -14.72 -11.42 -4.24
N ASP A 99 -15.91 -11.96 -4.00
CA ASP A 99 -16.77 -11.63 -2.87
C ASP A 99 -16.50 -12.49 -1.62
N ASN A 100 -15.81 -13.60 -1.77
CA ASN A 100 -15.44 -14.47 -0.66
C ASN A 100 -13.94 -14.34 -0.34
N VAL A 101 -13.63 -13.80 0.84
CA VAL A 101 -12.26 -13.59 1.32
C VAL A 101 -11.49 -14.91 1.44
N ASP A 102 -12.14 -16.00 1.87
CA ASP A 102 -11.49 -17.31 1.95
C ASP A 102 -11.04 -17.83 0.58
N ASN A 103 -11.73 -17.45 -0.49
CA ASN A 103 -11.31 -17.78 -1.85
C ASN A 103 -10.13 -16.95 -2.34
N LEU A 104 -9.95 -15.76 -1.79
CA LEU A 104 -8.87 -14.84 -2.10
C LEU A 104 -7.62 -15.14 -1.27
N LEU A 105 -7.82 -15.44 0.01
CA LEU A 105 -6.77 -15.70 0.98
C LEU A 105 -6.48 -17.21 1.08
N ARG A 106 -5.99 -17.81 0.00
CA ARG A 106 -5.53 -19.21 0.00
C ARG A 106 -4.02 -19.27 -0.17
N PRO A 107 -3.33 -20.25 0.43
CA PRO A 107 -1.89 -20.42 0.24
C PRO A 107 -1.46 -20.49 -1.23
N ASN A 108 -2.29 -21.06 -2.09
CA ASN A 108 -2.04 -21.22 -3.54
C ASN A 108 -2.79 -20.19 -4.42
N SER A 109 -3.30 -19.10 -3.85
CA SER A 109 -4.09 -18.11 -4.61
C SER A 109 -3.32 -17.46 -5.75
N ASP A 110 -2.01 -17.40 -5.65
CA ASP A 110 -1.10 -16.86 -6.68
C ASP A 110 -0.81 -17.81 -7.84
N GLN A 111 -1.12 -19.11 -7.68
CA GLN A 111 -0.83 -20.12 -8.71
C GLN A 111 -1.96 -20.31 -9.72
N THR A 112 -3.18 -20.01 -9.32
CA THR A 112 -4.38 -20.43 -10.04
C THR A 112 -4.70 -19.62 -11.30
N ASN A 113 -4.09 -18.44 -11.49
CA ASN A 113 -4.42 -17.60 -12.66
C ASN A 113 -3.43 -16.47 -12.94
N GLU A 114 -2.27 -16.75 -13.46
CA GLU A 114 -1.33 -15.71 -13.93
C GLU A 114 -1.98 -14.73 -14.93
N LYS A 115 -2.95 -15.16 -15.71
CA LYS A 115 -3.65 -14.32 -16.70
C LYS A 115 -4.86 -13.55 -16.16
N ASN A 116 -5.38 -13.93 -14.99
CA ASN A 116 -6.51 -13.26 -14.31
C ASN A 116 -6.09 -12.50 -13.04
N LEU A 117 -4.80 -12.41 -12.77
CA LEU A 117 -4.21 -11.79 -11.61
C LEU A 117 -4.63 -10.32 -11.40
N GLY A 118 -5.04 -9.62 -12.46
CA GLY A 118 -5.62 -8.28 -12.35
C GLY A 118 -6.88 -8.17 -11.48
N ARG A 119 -7.33 -9.29 -10.89
CA ARG A 119 -8.55 -9.35 -10.07
C ARG A 119 -8.36 -10.13 -8.77
N THR A 120 -7.20 -10.75 -8.59
CA THR A 120 -6.85 -11.49 -7.38
C THR A 120 -6.05 -10.60 -6.43
N ASN A 121 -5.88 -11.06 -5.21
CA ASN A 121 -5.05 -10.39 -4.23
C ASN A 121 -3.56 -10.49 -4.59
N SER A 122 -2.77 -9.62 -4.00
CA SER A 122 -1.33 -9.55 -4.22
C SER A 122 -0.52 -10.17 -3.06
N ILE A 123 -1.03 -11.21 -2.39
CA ILE A 123 -0.43 -11.75 -1.17
C ILE A 123 1.00 -12.22 -1.39
N TYR A 124 1.24 -13.05 -2.40
CA TYR A 124 2.60 -13.50 -2.71
C TYR A 124 3.51 -12.35 -3.13
N PHE A 125 2.97 -11.33 -3.80
CA PHE A 125 3.71 -10.11 -4.12
C PHE A 125 4.23 -9.44 -2.84
N PHE A 126 3.39 -9.24 -1.82
CA PHE A 126 3.79 -8.66 -0.54
C PHE A 126 4.86 -9.49 0.16
N TRP A 127 4.67 -10.81 0.21
CA TRP A 127 5.68 -11.72 0.77
C TRP A 127 7.04 -11.53 0.07
N ARG A 128 7.07 -11.66 -1.25
CA ARG A 128 8.27 -11.54 -2.05
C ARG A 128 8.93 -10.16 -1.90
N GLN A 129 8.16 -9.08 -2.05
CA GLN A 129 8.70 -7.71 -1.98
C GLN A 129 9.24 -7.35 -0.59
N ASN A 130 8.58 -7.79 0.47
CA ASN A 130 9.06 -7.54 1.81
C ASN A 130 10.37 -8.30 2.08
N PHE A 131 10.46 -9.60 1.74
CA PHE A 131 11.72 -10.35 1.90
C PHE A 131 12.83 -9.88 0.97
N GLU A 132 12.52 -9.41 -0.23
CA GLU A 132 13.50 -8.74 -1.10
C GLU A 132 14.04 -7.46 -0.45
N GLY A 133 13.17 -6.66 0.17
CA GLY A 133 13.57 -5.47 0.92
C GLY A 133 14.42 -5.79 2.15
N VAL A 134 14.08 -6.85 2.90
CA VAL A 134 14.91 -7.38 4.00
C VAL A 134 16.28 -7.78 3.48
N ARG A 135 16.36 -8.53 2.38
CA ARG A 135 17.63 -8.93 1.76
C ARG A 135 18.48 -7.71 1.38
N ASN A 136 17.90 -6.70 0.75
CA ASN A 136 18.64 -5.50 0.36
C ASN A 136 19.17 -4.73 1.58
N ALA A 137 18.38 -4.59 2.63
CA ALA A 137 18.84 -4.00 3.90
C ALA A 137 19.97 -4.83 4.54
N ASN A 138 19.81 -6.14 4.58
CA ASN A 138 20.81 -7.05 5.13
C ASN A 138 22.11 -7.08 4.31
N THR A 139 22.05 -6.82 2.99
CA THR A 139 23.27 -6.64 2.18
C THR A 139 24.11 -5.49 2.72
N ILE A 140 23.51 -4.34 3.02
CA ILE A 140 24.23 -3.22 3.63
C ILE A 140 24.86 -3.66 4.96
N LEU A 141 24.07 -4.25 5.85
CA LEU A 141 24.49 -4.64 7.19
C LEU A 141 25.61 -5.67 7.19
N SER A 142 25.66 -6.57 6.19
CA SER A 142 26.69 -7.60 6.08
C SER A 142 28.03 -7.05 5.57
N PHE A 143 28.04 -6.03 4.72
CA PHE A 143 29.27 -5.53 4.11
C PHE A 143 29.81 -4.24 4.72
N ILE A 144 28.98 -3.38 5.30
CA ILE A 144 29.36 -2.05 5.77
C ILE A 144 30.47 -2.05 6.83
N GLY A 145 30.58 -3.12 7.62
CA GLY A 145 31.63 -3.26 8.64
C GLY A 145 33.04 -3.14 8.10
N ASN A 146 33.26 -3.62 6.87
CA ASN A 146 34.56 -3.65 6.20
C ASN A 146 34.82 -2.43 5.32
N VAL A 147 33.84 -1.52 5.16
CA VAL A 147 33.99 -0.33 4.31
C VAL A 147 34.75 0.76 5.07
N PRO A 148 35.85 1.30 4.50
CA PRO A 148 36.58 2.41 5.11
C PRO A 148 35.75 3.70 4.96
N MET A 149 35.19 4.19 6.07
CA MET A 149 34.42 5.44 6.13
C MET A 149 34.42 5.98 7.56
N ASP A 150 34.00 7.22 7.72
CA ASP A 150 33.78 7.83 9.03
C ASP A 150 32.73 7.03 9.84
N GLU A 151 32.95 6.87 11.13
CA GLU A 151 32.12 6.02 11.99
C GLU A 151 30.70 6.61 12.14
N THR A 152 30.56 7.93 12.16
CA THR A 152 29.25 8.61 12.22
C THR A 152 28.46 8.32 10.95
N LEU A 153 29.09 8.43 9.78
CA LEU A 153 28.49 8.12 8.50
C LEU A 153 28.14 6.63 8.38
N LYS A 154 29.02 5.75 8.89
CA LYS A 154 28.75 4.31 8.96
C LYS A 154 27.48 4.01 9.76
N ASN A 155 27.36 4.61 10.94
CA ASN A 155 26.20 4.42 11.81
C ASN A 155 24.92 5.03 11.22
N GLU A 156 25.01 6.14 10.47
CA GLU A 156 23.89 6.68 9.70
C GLU A 156 23.38 5.64 8.69
N TYR A 157 24.28 5.05 7.89
CA TYR A 157 23.90 4.08 6.85
C TYR A 157 23.36 2.78 7.45
N ILE A 158 23.92 2.32 8.58
CA ILE A 158 23.37 1.20 9.36
C ILE A 158 21.95 1.54 9.85
N GLY A 159 21.73 2.73 10.39
CA GLY A 159 20.43 3.18 10.86
C GLY A 159 19.39 3.23 9.73
N ARG A 160 19.77 3.70 8.54
CA ARG A 160 18.90 3.71 7.36
C ARG A 160 18.57 2.28 6.89
N ALA A 161 19.55 1.37 6.91
CA ALA A 161 19.31 -0.04 6.59
C ALA A 161 18.40 -0.70 7.63
N TYR A 162 18.56 -0.39 8.91
CA TYR A 162 17.67 -0.85 9.98
C TYR A 162 16.23 -0.35 9.79
N PHE A 163 16.03 0.91 9.37
CA PHE A 163 14.71 1.40 9.03
C PHE A 163 14.05 0.56 7.92
N HIS A 164 14.75 0.30 6.81
CA HIS A 164 14.19 -0.50 5.73
C HIS A 164 13.87 -1.92 6.18
N ARG A 165 14.72 -2.56 6.97
CA ARG A 165 14.45 -3.88 7.51
C ARG A 165 13.24 -3.87 8.45
N ALA A 166 13.21 -2.95 9.40
CA ALA A 166 12.12 -2.84 10.36
C ALA A 166 10.78 -2.51 9.69
N TYR A 167 10.76 -1.63 8.69
CA TYR A 167 9.57 -1.31 7.91
C TYR A 167 8.99 -2.54 7.20
N ARG A 168 9.87 -3.40 6.64
CA ARG A 168 9.45 -4.65 6.00
C ARG A 168 8.92 -5.67 7.00
N TYR A 169 9.60 -5.84 8.13
CA TYR A 169 9.12 -6.75 9.17
C TYR A 169 7.86 -6.27 9.85
N TYR A 170 7.66 -4.96 10.03
CA TYR A 170 6.41 -4.41 10.50
C TYR A 170 5.24 -4.85 9.61
N SER A 171 5.40 -4.73 8.29
CA SER A 171 4.38 -5.20 7.34
C SER A 171 4.20 -6.71 7.38
N LEU A 172 5.29 -7.49 7.34
CA LEU A 172 5.25 -8.96 7.36
C LEU A 172 4.54 -9.50 8.58
N VAL A 173 4.82 -8.96 9.76
CA VAL A 173 4.24 -9.41 11.03
C VAL A 173 2.74 -9.16 11.07
N PHE A 174 2.27 -8.00 10.62
CA PHE A 174 0.84 -7.66 10.64
C PHE A 174 0.07 -8.19 9.42
N GLN A 175 0.74 -8.63 8.36
CA GLN A 175 0.13 -9.35 7.25
C GLN A 175 0.13 -10.87 7.45
N PHE A 176 1.25 -11.44 7.93
CA PHE A 176 1.51 -12.87 7.91
C PHE A 176 1.78 -13.50 9.28
N GLY A 177 1.74 -12.74 10.37
CA GLY A 177 1.98 -13.25 11.72
C GLY A 177 3.40 -13.74 11.96
N HIS A 178 3.58 -15.04 12.16
CA HIS A 178 4.89 -15.67 12.40
C HIS A 178 5.62 -15.94 11.09
N VAL A 179 6.77 -15.29 10.90
CA VAL A 179 7.57 -15.37 9.66
C VAL A 179 9.04 -15.64 9.97
N PRO A 180 9.86 -16.13 9.03
CA PRO A 180 11.31 -16.25 9.25
C PRO A 180 11.94 -14.89 9.55
N LEU A 181 12.78 -14.82 10.58
CA LEU A 181 13.60 -13.64 10.88
C LEU A 181 14.97 -13.80 10.23
N LEU A 182 15.38 -12.83 9.39
CA LEU A 182 16.66 -12.77 8.71
C LEU A 182 17.34 -11.45 9.07
N THR A 183 18.53 -11.53 9.68
CA THR A 183 19.27 -10.34 10.13
C THR A 183 20.52 -10.05 9.34
N LYS A 184 20.96 -10.97 8.47
CA LYS A 184 22.11 -10.86 7.58
C LYS A 184 21.83 -11.46 6.21
N LEU A 185 22.70 -11.21 5.25
CA LEU A 185 22.64 -11.83 3.93
C LEU A 185 23.05 -13.32 4.07
N PRO A 186 22.21 -14.27 3.60
CA PRO A 186 22.61 -15.68 3.60
C PRO A 186 23.79 -15.91 2.64
N GLU A 187 24.85 -16.55 3.12
CA GLU A 187 26.03 -16.89 2.30
C GLU A 187 25.75 -18.03 1.32
N VAL A 188 24.88 -18.97 1.71
CA VAL A 188 24.44 -20.08 0.85
C VAL A 188 22.93 -20.24 0.90
N PRO A 189 22.32 -20.81 -0.17
CA PRO A 189 20.88 -21.06 -0.20
C PRO A 189 20.46 -22.02 0.93
N LYS A 190 19.56 -21.56 1.80
CA LYS A 190 18.99 -22.33 2.91
C LYS A 190 17.55 -22.74 2.56
N GLN A 191 17.14 -23.97 2.90
CA GLN A 191 15.82 -24.53 2.64
C GLN A 191 15.15 -25.07 3.92
N ASN A 192 15.67 -24.71 5.08
CA ASN A 192 15.20 -25.14 6.39
C ASN A 192 14.97 -23.95 7.33
N TYR A 193 14.45 -22.84 6.77
CA TYR A 193 14.03 -21.71 7.60
C TYR A 193 12.93 -22.12 8.56
N ARG A 194 12.94 -21.55 9.76
CA ARG A 194 11.88 -21.69 10.75
C ARG A 194 11.24 -20.32 10.98
N SER A 195 9.94 -20.29 11.14
CA SER A 195 9.23 -19.07 11.53
C SER A 195 9.66 -18.62 12.93
N THR A 196 9.62 -17.33 13.18
CA THR A 196 9.91 -16.70 14.48
C THR A 196 8.62 -16.07 15.01
N HIS A 197 8.41 -16.16 16.30
CA HIS A 197 7.24 -15.56 16.94
C HIS A 197 7.20 -14.05 16.66
N ARG A 198 6.01 -13.52 16.27
CA ARG A 198 5.82 -12.12 15.92
C ARG A 198 6.37 -11.14 16.96
N ASP A 199 6.16 -11.44 18.26
CA ASP A 199 6.57 -10.55 19.35
C ASP A 199 8.11 -10.51 19.47
N ALA A 200 8.79 -11.61 19.18
CA ALA A 200 10.24 -11.67 19.12
C ALA A 200 10.78 -10.81 17.96
N ILE A 201 10.16 -10.89 16.78
CA ILE A 201 10.50 -10.05 15.63
C ILE A 201 10.29 -8.57 15.98
N LEU A 202 9.14 -8.21 16.55
CA LEU A 202 8.83 -6.82 16.94
C LEU A 202 9.86 -6.26 17.92
N LYS A 203 10.26 -7.03 18.94
CA LYS A 203 11.32 -6.64 19.89
C LYS A 203 12.67 -6.40 19.21
N LYS A 204 13.02 -7.26 18.24
CA LYS A 204 14.26 -7.05 17.45
C LYS A 204 14.18 -5.78 16.61
N MET A 205 13.03 -5.52 15.98
CA MET A 205 12.83 -4.30 15.18
C MET A 205 12.83 -3.04 16.06
N VAL A 206 12.35 -3.11 17.30
CA VAL A 206 12.50 -2.00 18.27
C VAL A 206 13.98 -1.70 18.51
N ALA A 207 14.80 -2.70 18.80
CA ALA A 207 16.23 -2.49 19.01
C ALA A 207 16.94 -1.88 17.79
N ASP A 208 16.59 -2.33 16.58
CA ASP A 208 17.11 -1.77 15.33
C ASP A 208 16.70 -0.28 15.18
N MET A 209 15.47 0.05 15.52
CA MET A 209 14.96 1.41 15.37
C MET A 209 15.40 2.36 16.47
N GLU A 210 15.67 1.88 17.70
CA GLU A 210 16.33 2.67 18.74
C GLU A 210 17.72 3.13 18.28
N PHE A 211 18.50 2.23 17.65
CA PHE A 211 19.77 2.60 17.02
C PHE A 211 19.55 3.62 15.88
N ALA A 212 18.59 3.39 15.00
CA ALA A 212 18.32 4.27 13.87
C ALA A 212 17.96 5.71 14.33
N VAL A 213 17.10 5.86 15.34
CA VAL A 213 16.74 7.16 15.89
C VAL A 213 17.97 7.88 16.49
N GLN A 214 18.95 7.16 17.03
CA GLN A 214 20.16 7.76 17.54
C GLN A 214 21.02 8.35 16.41
N TRP A 215 21.22 7.63 15.31
CA TRP A 215 22.26 7.94 14.33
C TRP A 215 21.79 8.56 13.04
N VAL A 216 20.55 8.29 12.57
CA VAL A 216 20.04 8.88 11.34
C VAL A 216 19.80 10.39 11.54
N PRO A 217 20.23 11.25 10.60
CA PRO A 217 20.08 12.70 10.71
C PRO A 217 18.61 13.18 10.61
N GLU A 218 18.36 14.40 11.06
CA GLU A 218 17.08 15.08 10.84
C GLU A 218 16.90 15.43 9.34
N GLN A 219 15.65 15.62 8.87
CA GLN A 219 15.37 15.90 7.45
C GLN A 219 16.14 17.10 6.88
N LYS A 220 16.35 18.15 7.70
CA LYS A 220 17.08 19.36 7.29
C LYS A 220 18.56 19.11 6.97
N ASP A 221 19.12 18.03 7.48
CA ASP A 221 20.53 17.63 7.33
C ASP A 221 20.70 16.52 6.28
N MET A 222 19.61 16.13 5.59
CA MET A 222 19.62 15.16 4.50
C MET A 222 19.79 15.84 3.14
N ASP A 223 20.44 15.18 2.19
CA ASP A 223 20.71 15.71 0.84
C ASP A 223 19.43 16.06 0.08
N TYR A 224 18.35 15.26 0.27
CA TYR A 224 17.07 15.49 -0.40
C TYR A 224 15.89 14.85 0.36
N VAL A 225 14.69 15.34 0.11
CA VAL A 225 13.44 14.77 0.64
C VAL A 225 13.19 13.41 0.00
N GLY A 226 12.78 12.43 0.80
CA GLY A 226 12.54 11.05 0.36
C GLY A 226 13.62 10.05 0.78
N MET A 227 14.74 10.53 1.35
CA MET A 227 15.67 9.67 2.09
C MET A 227 15.12 9.36 3.48
N VAL A 228 15.49 8.20 4.01
CA VAL A 228 15.19 7.85 5.41
C VAL A 228 15.82 8.90 6.33
N ASN A 229 15.02 9.54 7.17
CA ASN A 229 15.43 10.56 8.13
C ASN A 229 14.98 10.19 9.55
N LYS A 230 15.46 10.93 10.54
CA LYS A 230 15.15 10.67 11.96
C LYS A 230 13.65 10.75 12.26
N GLY A 231 12.91 11.65 11.60
CA GLY A 231 11.47 11.76 11.77
C GLY A 231 10.75 10.47 11.34
N ALA A 232 11.13 9.90 10.19
CA ALA A 232 10.60 8.62 9.74
C ALA A 232 10.96 7.47 10.68
N CYS A 233 12.19 7.48 11.22
CA CYS A 233 12.61 6.50 12.22
C CYS A 233 11.77 6.60 13.50
N ARG A 234 11.45 7.80 13.98
CA ARG A 234 10.57 8.03 15.15
C ARG A 234 9.14 7.55 14.89
N MET A 235 8.60 7.78 13.69
CA MET A 235 7.27 7.30 13.30
C MET A 235 7.19 5.78 13.41
N LEU A 236 8.12 5.07 12.78
CA LEU A 236 8.14 3.61 12.80
C LEU A 236 8.41 3.06 14.20
N LEU A 237 9.36 3.66 14.96
CA LEU A 237 9.65 3.25 16.33
C LEU A 237 8.44 3.42 17.24
N SER A 238 7.64 4.48 17.08
CA SER A 238 6.42 4.68 17.86
C SER A 238 5.40 3.56 17.62
N LYS A 239 5.19 3.17 16.37
CA LYS A 239 4.32 2.04 16.02
C LYS A 239 4.82 0.72 16.60
N LEU A 240 6.13 0.48 16.55
CA LEU A 240 6.76 -0.72 17.11
C LEU A 240 6.65 -0.74 18.65
N TYR A 241 6.90 0.38 19.33
CA TYR A 241 6.72 0.48 20.77
C TYR A 241 5.28 0.18 21.21
N MET A 242 4.29 0.74 20.49
CA MET A 242 2.88 0.40 20.75
C MET A 242 2.62 -1.09 20.61
N SER A 243 3.20 -1.73 19.59
CA SER A 243 3.03 -3.15 19.28
C SER A 243 3.63 -4.10 20.33
N ILE A 244 4.53 -3.62 21.19
CA ILE A 244 5.10 -4.38 22.31
C ILE A 244 4.63 -3.88 23.69
N GLY A 245 3.64 -2.96 23.73
CA GLY A 245 3.07 -2.43 24.96
C GLY A 245 3.85 -1.31 25.64
N GLU A 246 4.92 -0.79 25.02
CA GLU A 246 5.73 0.32 25.52
C GLU A 246 5.09 1.68 25.17
N PHE A 247 3.81 1.85 25.56
CA PHE A 247 3.00 3.02 25.20
C PHE A 247 3.61 4.36 25.66
N GLY A 248 4.26 4.39 26.81
CA GLY A 248 4.94 5.59 27.33
C GLY A 248 6.07 6.04 26.41
N LYS A 249 6.92 5.09 25.96
CA LYS A 249 8.01 5.38 25.03
C LYS A 249 7.49 5.79 23.65
N ALA A 250 6.42 5.16 23.17
CA ALA A 250 5.78 5.55 21.93
C ALA A 250 5.31 7.00 21.95
N LYS A 251 4.63 7.40 23.05
CA LYS A 251 4.17 8.79 23.25
C LYS A 251 5.33 9.77 23.26
N GLU A 252 6.44 9.44 23.93
CA GLU A 252 7.64 10.30 23.98
C GLU A 252 8.21 10.58 22.58
N GLN A 253 8.31 9.57 21.71
CA GLN A 253 8.78 9.75 20.34
C GLN A 253 7.83 10.66 19.54
N LEU A 254 6.53 10.50 19.72
CA LEU A 254 5.52 11.31 19.03
C LEU A 254 5.49 12.77 19.55
N ASP A 255 5.67 12.99 20.87
CA ASP A 255 5.80 14.33 21.45
C ASP A 255 7.03 15.07 20.89
N ILE A 256 8.17 14.37 20.77
CA ILE A 256 9.37 14.94 20.14
C ILE A 256 9.11 15.31 18.68
N LEU A 257 8.46 14.42 17.96
CA LEU A 257 8.19 14.61 16.53
C LEU A 257 7.25 15.79 16.27
N ILE A 258 6.19 15.91 17.05
CA ILE A 258 5.17 16.95 16.90
C ILE A 258 5.70 18.31 17.42
N ASP A 259 6.32 18.32 18.60
CA ASP A 259 6.60 19.57 19.32
C ASP A 259 8.02 20.11 19.08
N LYS A 260 8.98 19.27 18.60
CA LYS A 260 10.41 19.63 18.59
C LYS A 260 11.12 19.40 17.25
N SER A 261 10.53 18.68 16.30
CA SER A 261 11.21 18.31 15.06
C SER A 261 11.04 19.32 13.92
N GLY A 262 10.28 20.40 14.13
CA GLY A 262 10.14 21.50 13.17
C GLY A 262 9.15 21.24 12.02
N TYR A 263 8.38 20.15 12.06
CA TYR A 263 7.25 19.92 11.16
C TYR A 263 6.04 20.76 11.59
N SER A 264 5.16 21.07 10.65
CA SER A 264 3.89 21.76 10.92
C SER A 264 2.81 21.35 9.92
N LEU A 265 1.56 21.29 10.38
CA LEU A 265 0.42 21.04 9.50
C LEU A 265 0.26 22.18 8.49
N MET A 266 -0.02 21.83 7.24
CA MET A 266 -0.37 22.79 6.21
C MET A 266 -1.83 23.25 6.43
N LYS A 267 -2.03 24.52 6.74
CA LYS A 267 -3.36 25.11 7.01
C LYS A 267 -3.89 25.97 5.88
N GLU A 268 -3.02 26.40 4.96
CA GLU A 268 -3.35 27.27 3.84
C GLU A 268 -2.85 26.64 2.54
N SER A 269 -3.40 27.11 1.41
CA SER A 269 -2.96 26.72 0.06
C SER A 269 -1.49 27.02 -0.16
N PHE A 270 -0.78 26.11 -0.82
CA PHE A 270 0.66 26.21 -1.06
C PHE A 270 1.07 25.53 -2.36
N GLY A 271 2.31 25.76 -2.78
CA GLY A 271 2.88 25.12 -3.97
C GLY A 271 2.21 25.58 -5.25
N THR A 272 2.19 24.71 -6.23
CA THR A 272 1.67 24.99 -7.58
C THR A 272 0.21 24.59 -7.70
N PHE A 273 -0.56 25.41 -8.40
CA PHE A 273 -1.93 25.10 -8.80
C PHE A 273 -2.09 25.47 -10.27
N PHE A 274 -2.57 24.51 -11.07
CA PHE A 274 -2.85 24.72 -12.48
C PHE A 274 -4.35 24.96 -12.68
N GLU A 275 -4.71 26.20 -13.03
CA GLU A 275 -6.07 26.54 -13.43
C GLU A 275 -6.26 26.21 -14.92
N GLY A 276 -7.32 25.46 -15.23
CA GLY A 276 -7.65 25.09 -16.61
C GLY A 276 -6.98 23.77 -17.07
N GLY A 277 -7.00 23.54 -18.36
CA GLY A 277 -6.47 22.29 -18.92
C GLY A 277 -7.42 21.09 -18.72
N GLU A 278 -6.92 20.01 -18.20
CA GLU A 278 -7.68 18.75 -18.03
C GLU A 278 -8.80 18.87 -17.01
N SER A 279 -8.65 19.76 -16.03
CA SER A 279 -9.65 20.00 -15.00
C SER A 279 -10.87 20.80 -15.47
N VAL A 280 -10.92 21.20 -16.73
CA VAL A 280 -12.12 21.92 -17.28
C VAL A 280 -13.37 21.08 -17.17
N SER A 281 -13.27 19.76 -17.31
CA SER A 281 -14.40 18.84 -17.18
C SER A 281 -14.75 18.51 -15.72
N TRP A 282 -13.83 18.78 -14.79
CA TRP A 282 -14.04 18.62 -13.36
C TRP A 282 -13.37 19.78 -12.62
N PRO A 283 -14.05 20.93 -12.49
CA PRO A 283 -13.48 22.15 -11.90
C PRO A 283 -13.11 21.95 -10.43
N ILE A 284 -11.94 22.46 -10.05
CA ILE A 284 -11.45 22.46 -8.68
C ILE A 284 -11.39 23.87 -8.15
N THR A 285 -12.00 24.12 -6.99
CA THR A 285 -11.73 25.31 -6.19
C THR A 285 -10.50 25.05 -5.33
N ARG A 286 -9.43 25.81 -5.55
CA ARG A 286 -8.17 25.63 -4.84
C ARG A 286 -8.36 25.68 -3.33
N ASN A 287 -7.79 24.71 -2.63
CA ASN A 287 -7.83 24.58 -1.18
C ASN A 287 -6.62 23.79 -0.67
N VAL A 288 -6.35 23.83 0.64
CA VAL A 288 -5.20 23.19 1.25
C VAL A 288 -5.20 21.67 1.06
N ILE A 289 -6.36 21.01 1.11
CA ILE A 289 -6.48 19.55 0.93
C ILE A 289 -6.11 19.17 -0.50
N TRP A 290 -6.58 19.94 -1.48
CA TRP A 290 -6.19 19.74 -2.86
C TRP A 290 -4.68 19.89 -3.06
N ASP A 291 -4.12 21.01 -2.59
CA ASP A 291 -2.68 21.28 -2.76
C ASP A 291 -1.80 20.25 -2.06
N LEU A 292 -2.22 19.77 -0.88
CA LEU A 292 -1.50 18.74 -0.11
C LEU A 292 -1.37 17.42 -0.88
N HIS A 293 -2.36 17.06 -1.69
CA HIS A 293 -2.38 15.79 -2.40
C HIS A 293 -1.89 15.88 -3.86
N ARG A 294 -1.54 17.08 -4.34
CA ARG A 294 -0.99 17.21 -5.68
C ARG A 294 0.39 16.56 -5.79
N PRO A 295 0.63 15.74 -6.84
CA PRO A 295 1.92 15.09 -7.06
C PRO A 295 3.11 16.05 -6.97
N GLU A 296 2.97 17.22 -7.58
CA GLU A 296 3.99 18.26 -7.65
C GLU A 296 4.26 18.97 -6.32
N ASN A 297 3.31 18.94 -5.38
CA ASN A 297 3.41 19.67 -4.12
C ASN A 297 3.83 18.80 -2.94
N LYS A 298 3.78 17.46 -3.06
CA LYS A 298 4.01 16.55 -1.95
C LYS A 298 5.40 16.67 -1.33
N LEU A 299 6.44 16.76 -2.15
CA LEU A 299 7.83 16.68 -1.71
C LEU A 299 8.62 17.98 -1.98
N ILE A 300 7.94 19.13 -1.93
CA ILE A 300 8.61 20.44 -2.03
C ILE A 300 8.95 21.01 -0.65
N ALA A 301 9.94 21.87 -0.59
CA ALA A 301 10.40 22.48 0.68
C ALA A 301 9.32 23.32 1.40
N ALA A 302 8.32 23.81 0.68
CA ALA A 302 7.18 24.54 1.24
C ALA A 302 6.24 23.63 2.02
N ASN A 303 6.17 22.33 1.71
CA ASN A 303 5.36 21.37 2.45
C ASN A 303 6.05 20.99 3.76
N LYS A 304 5.63 21.62 4.85
CA LYS A 304 6.18 21.37 6.18
C LYS A 304 5.56 20.18 6.89
N GLU A 305 4.54 19.58 6.30
CA GLU A 305 3.83 18.44 6.88
C GLU A 305 4.48 17.10 6.53
N VAL A 306 5.24 17.03 5.43
CA VAL A 306 5.87 15.78 5.00
C VAL A 306 7.04 15.40 5.92
N ILE A 307 6.97 14.19 6.48
CA ILE A 307 8.06 13.58 7.25
C ILE A 307 8.95 12.75 6.33
N MET A 308 8.35 11.89 5.53
CA MET A 308 9.04 11.12 4.50
C MET A 308 8.11 10.85 3.33
N GLY A 309 8.64 10.95 2.13
CA GLY A 309 7.91 10.62 0.92
C GLY A 309 8.67 9.67 0.01
N MET A 310 7.98 9.22 -1.03
CA MET A 310 8.52 8.35 -2.07
C MET A 310 8.57 9.15 -3.38
N PRO A 311 9.72 9.68 -3.77
CA PRO A 311 9.88 10.37 -5.05
C PRO A 311 9.58 9.42 -6.20
N ASN A 312 8.72 9.82 -7.13
CA ASN A 312 8.37 9.05 -8.31
C ASN A 312 8.35 9.98 -9.53
N ARG A 313 9.52 10.50 -9.84
CA ARG A 313 9.81 11.48 -10.88
C ARG A 313 10.85 10.93 -11.84
N GLY A 314 10.96 11.56 -13.01
CA GLY A 314 12.02 11.30 -13.96
C GLY A 314 11.55 11.41 -15.40
N ALA A 315 12.49 11.76 -16.29
CA ALA A 315 12.25 11.83 -17.72
C ALA A 315 12.40 10.46 -18.41
N ALA A 316 13.18 9.55 -17.82
CA ALA A 316 13.39 8.21 -18.36
C ALA A 316 12.32 7.24 -17.84
N LYS A 317 11.78 6.42 -18.73
CA LYS A 317 10.74 5.43 -18.41
C LYS A 317 11.13 4.48 -17.26
N GLU A 318 12.42 4.23 -17.12
CA GLU A 318 12.98 3.34 -16.09
C GLU A 318 13.07 4.01 -14.71
N SER A 319 12.97 5.32 -14.64
CA SER A 319 13.13 6.08 -13.38
C SER A 319 11.85 6.27 -12.60
N PHE A 320 10.70 5.96 -13.18
CA PHE A 320 9.40 6.10 -12.53
C PHE A 320 8.55 4.85 -12.67
N ILE A 321 7.49 4.80 -11.90
CA ILE A 321 6.54 3.71 -11.84
C ILE A 321 5.14 4.27 -12.09
N PRO A 322 4.42 3.82 -13.14
CA PRO A 322 3.08 4.30 -13.42
C PRO A 322 2.11 3.95 -12.29
N MET A 323 1.37 4.93 -11.79
CA MET A 323 0.33 4.76 -10.79
C MET A 323 -1.04 4.75 -11.47
N LEU A 324 -1.78 3.67 -11.30
CA LEU A 324 -3.05 3.41 -11.98
C LEU A 324 -4.28 3.73 -11.12
N THR A 325 -4.16 4.62 -10.13
CA THR A 325 -5.22 4.89 -9.15
C THR A 325 -6.53 5.31 -9.80
N MET A 326 -6.50 6.25 -10.74
CA MET A 326 -7.68 6.70 -11.48
C MET A 326 -8.35 5.54 -12.24
N ARG A 327 -7.56 4.67 -12.85
CA ARG A 327 -8.10 3.53 -13.61
C ARG A 327 -8.84 2.55 -12.71
N ILE A 328 -8.25 2.15 -11.61
CA ILE A 328 -8.78 1.06 -10.78
C ILE A 328 -9.83 1.53 -9.77
N MET A 329 -9.81 2.81 -9.38
CA MET A 329 -10.61 3.37 -8.28
C MET A 329 -11.82 4.19 -8.74
N TYR A 330 -11.87 4.63 -10.00
CA TYR A 330 -13.03 5.35 -10.49
C TYR A 330 -14.10 4.39 -11.02
N PRO A 331 -15.41 4.72 -10.90
CA PRO A 331 -16.49 3.92 -11.42
C PRO A 331 -16.33 3.63 -12.92
N PHE A 332 -16.76 2.48 -13.37
CA PHE A 332 -16.79 2.18 -14.79
C PHE A 332 -18.07 2.75 -15.43
N PHE A 333 -18.13 4.06 -15.53
CA PHE A 333 -19.30 4.78 -16.00
C PHE A 333 -19.35 4.99 -17.51
N PHE A 334 -18.27 4.75 -18.24
CA PHE A 334 -18.18 4.95 -19.69
C PHE A 334 -18.64 3.74 -20.50
N ASP A 335 -19.87 3.35 -20.40
CA ASP A 335 -20.44 2.37 -21.31
C ASP A 335 -21.98 2.47 -21.34
N ASN A 336 -22.62 1.65 -22.16
CA ASN A 336 -24.07 1.67 -22.35
C ASN A 336 -24.89 1.19 -21.13
N ARG A 337 -24.26 1.01 -19.98
CA ARG A 337 -24.90 0.53 -18.75
C ARG A 337 -25.29 1.64 -17.78
N ILE A 338 -24.95 2.89 -18.11
CA ILE A 338 -25.57 4.07 -17.51
C ILE A 338 -26.34 4.78 -18.62
N LYS A 339 -27.64 4.98 -18.41
CA LYS A 339 -28.54 5.49 -19.41
C LYS A 339 -29.24 6.78 -18.95
N MET A 340 -29.66 7.57 -19.92
CA MET A 340 -30.61 8.66 -19.70
C MET A 340 -32.05 8.14 -19.87
N PRO A 341 -33.06 8.91 -19.42
CA PRO A 341 -34.47 8.49 -19.52
C PRO A 341 -34.94 8.10 -20.94
N ASP A 342 -34.32 8.65 -21.98
CA ASP A 342 -34.56 8.26 -23.37
C ASP A 342 -33.96 6.91 -23.79
N GLY A 343 -33.39 6.16 -22.82
CA GLY A 343 -32.79 4.86 -23.02
C GLY A 343 -31.41 4.88 -23.68
N LYS A 344 -30.89 6.05 -24.02
CA LYS A 344 -29.58 6.20 -24.64
C LYS A 344 -28.47 6.20 -23.59
N GLN A 345 -27.27 5.81 -24.01
CA GLN A 345 -26.06 5.86 -23.17
C GLN A 345 -25.82 7.28 -22.66
N ALA A 346 -25.55 7.43 -21.36
CA ALA A 346 -25.36 8.75 -20.74
C ALA A 346 -23.96 9.33 -21.01
N LEU A 347 -22.91 8.49 -20.87
CA LEU A 347 -21.52 8.95 -20.87
C LEU A 347 -20.67 8.17 -21.87
N PHE A 348 -20.03 8.89 -22.77
CA PHE A 348 -19.03 8.37 -23.70
C PHE A 348 -17.62 8.59 -23.18
N ASN A 349 -16.73 7.66 -23.48
CA ASN A 349 -15.33 7.67 -23.09
C ASN A 349 -14.39 8.29 -24.14
N TYR A 350 -14.90 9.08 -25.08
CA TYR A 350 -14.09 9.71 -26.11
C TYR A 350 -14.71 11.00 -26.62
N THR A 351 -13.87 11.81 -27.24
CA THR A 351 -14.29 13.02 -27.94
C THR A 351 -14.84 12.67 -29.31
N ARG A 352 -16.11 12.98 -29.57
CA ARG A 352 -16.69 12.78 -30.91
C ARG A 352 -16.18 13.85 -31.88
N LYS A 353 -15.83 13.42 -33.10
CA LYS A 353 -15.36 14.30 -34.19
C LYS A 353 -16.45 15.00 -34.96
N ASP A 354 -17.73 14.85 -34.56
CA ASP A 354 -18.91 15.39 -35.23
C ASP A 354 -19.21 16.87 -34.92
N GLY A 355 -18.29 17.58 -34.29
CA GLY A 355 -18.46 19.01 -33.92
C GLY A 355 -19.33 19.26 -32.69
N LYS A 356 -19.90 18.19 -32.08
CA LYS A 356 -20.72 18.27 -30.87
C LYS A 356 -19.88 18.07 -29.58
N TYR A 357 -18.58 17.95 -29.71
CA TYR A 357 -17.66 17.82 -28.56
C TYR A 357 -17.75 19.07 -27.68
N ARG A 358 -17.83 18.82 -26.36
CA ARG A 358 -17.78 19.84 -25.33
C ARG A 358 -16.65 19.50 -24.37
N LYS A 359 -15.66 20.38 -24.26
CA LYS A 359 -14.47 20.18 -23.40
C LYS A 359 -14.85 20.03 -21.94
N GLU A 360 -15.88 20.74 -21.51
CA GLU A 360 -16.43 20.69 -20.15
C GLU A 360 -17.11 19.36 -19.80
N TYR A 361 -17.36 18.48 -20.77
CA TYR A 361 -17.94 17.15 -20.57
C TYR A 361 -17.00 16.01 -20.96
N ASP A 362 -15.72 16.32 -21.15
CA ASP A 362 -14.68 15.33 -21.43
C ASP A 362 -14.12 14.75 -20.10
N TYR A 363 -14.94 13.97 -19.42
CA TYR A 363 -14.58 13.41 -18.12
C TYR A 363 -13.38 12.46 -18.15
N MET A 364 -13.00 11.94 -19.31
CA MET A 364 -11.78 11.17 -19.47
C MET A 364 -10.54 11.98 -19.10
N ARG A 365 -10.51 13.27 -19.42
CA ARG A 365 -9.39 14.16 -19.11
C ARG A 365 -9.33 14.51 -17.62
N GLY A 366 -10.48 14.79 -17.01
CA GLY A 366 -10.54 15.19 -15.60
C GLY A 366 -10.52 14.03 -14.62
N LEU A 367 -11.15 12.90 -14.99
CA LEU A 367 -11.40 11.77 -14.09
C LEU A 367 -10.71 10.47 -14.53
N GLY A 368 -10.06 10.44 -15.72
CA GLY A 368 -9.49 9.23 -16.29
C GLY A 368 -10.56 8.21 -16.72
N ARG A 369 -10.10 7.11 -17.33
CA ARG A 369 -10.97 5.97 -17.65
C ARG A 369 -11.03 5.01 -16.48
N GLY A 370 -12.02 5.18 -15.61
CA GLY A 370 -12.28 4.22 -14.55
C GLY A 370 -12.71 2.86 -15.11
N ILE A 371 -12.22 1.78 -14.51
CA ILE A 371 -12.68 0.41 -14.77
C ILE A 371 -13.22 -0.24 -13.49
N SER A 372 -13.12 0.44 -12.37
CA SER A 372 -13.63 -0.02 -11.08
C SER A 372 -13.25 -1.48 -10.80
N THR A 373 -11.99 -1.71 -10.50
CA THR A 373 -11.56 -3.03 -10.01
C THR A 373 -11.91 -3.19 -8.54
N PHE A 374 -11.80 -2.09 -7.80
CA PHE A 374 -12.15 -1.96 -6.40
C PHE A 374 -12.98 -0.69 -6.19
N ARG A 375 -13.78 -0.68 -5.12
CA ARG A 375 -14.55 0.48 -4.70
C ARG A 375 -14.52 0.64 -3.19
N THR A 376 -14.76 1.84 -2.72
CA THR A 376 -14.98 2.13 -1.30
C THR A 376 -16.31 1.54 -0.83
N THR A 377 -16.37 1.16 0.46
CA THR A 377 -17.60 0.71 1.11
C THR A 377 -18.61 1.86 1.25
N THR A 378 -19.88 1.54 1.50
CA THR A 378 -20.89 2.54 1.84
C THR A 378 -20.53 3.31 3.10
N PHE A 379 -19.91 2.63 4.07
CA PHE A 379 -19.38 3.29 5.27
C PHE A 379 -18.41 4.43 4.93
N TYR A 380 -17.43 4.19 4.04
CA TYR A 380 -16.48 5.23 3.64
C TYR A 380 -17.15 6.38 2.87
N GLN A 381 -18.16 6.07 2.05
CA GLN A 381 -18.81 7.08 1.24
C GLN A 381 -19.78 7.96 2.03
N ASP A 382 -20.45 7.37 3.02
CA ASP A 382 -21.58 8.01 3.70
C ASP A 382 -21.28 8.20 5.20
N ASP A 383 -21.29 7.14 6.00
CA ASP A 383 -21.30 7.21 7.46
C ASP A 383 -20.00 7.77 8.07
N LEU A 384 -18.86 7.54 7.43
CA LEU A 384 -17.55 7.94 7.93
C LEU A 384 -17.42 9.45 8.17
N TRP A 385 -18.13 10.26 7.39
CA TRP A 385 -18.01 11.72 7.40
C TRP A 385 -18.85 12.42 8.47
N ALA A 386 -19.54 11.65 9.31
CA ALA A 386 -20.22 12.17 10.48
C ALA A 386 -19.30 12.24 11.70
N VAL A 387 -19.33 13.36 12.42
CA VAL A 387 -18.69 13.57 13.73
C VAL A 387 -19.79 13.78 14.75
N ASN A 388 -19.80 13.01 15.85
CA ASN A 388 -20.88 13.02 16.85
C ASN A 388 -22.29 12.86 16.19
N ASP A 389 -22.42 11.91 15.26
CA ASP A 389 -23.65 11.62 14.50
C ASP A 389 -24.14 12.79 13.62
N LYS A 390 -23.30 13.75 13.32
CA LYS A 390 -23.61 14.87 12.42
C LYS A 390 -22.68 14.87 11.21
N MET A 391 -23.27 14.88 10.03
CA MET A 391 -22.55 15.06 8.77
C MET A 391 -22.02 16.51 8.69
N ASP A 392 -20.71 16.65 8.55
CA ASP A 392 -20.09 17.95 8.34
C ASP A 392 -20.01 18.27 6.84
N GLN A 393 -20.80 19.26 6.41
CA GLN A 393 -20.85 19.70 5.02
C GLN A 393 -19.66 20.60 4.64
N THR A 394 -18.86 21.03 5.60
CA THR A 394 -17.73 21.93 5.38
C THR A 394 -16.39 21.19 5.24
N ASP A 395 -16.35 19.88 5.53
CA ASP A 395 -15.13 19.08 5.40
C ASP A 395 -14.62 19.09 3.95
N LEU A 396 -13.49 19.74 3.73
CA LEU A 396 -12.87 19.83 2.41
C LEU A 396 -12.55 18.48 1.79
N ARG A 397 -12.36 17.43 2.60
CA ARG A 397 -12.06 16.08 2.13
C ARG A 397 -13.28 15.38 1.53
N HIS A 398 -14.50 15.86 1.88
CA HIS A 398 -15.78 15.33 1.37
C HIS A 398 -16.58 16.35 0.56
N SER A 399 -15.96 17.46 0.16
CA SER A 399 -16.64 18.56 -0.52
C SER A 399 -16.77 18.31 -2.03
N ALA A 400 -18.00 18.08 -2.47
CA ALA A 400 -18.33 18.05 -3.89
C ALA A 400 -18.35 19.45 -4.52
N GLU A 401 -18.51 20.53 -3.72
CA GLU A 401 -18.52 21.91 -4.21
C GLU A 401 -17.13 22.39 -4.62
N THR A 402 -16.09 21.99 -3.86
CA THR A 402 -14.70 22.30 -4.21
C THR A 402 -14.14 21.38 -5.30
N GLY A 403 -14.85 20.30 -5.66
CA GLY A 403 -14.40 19.28 -6.58
C GLY A 403 -13.48 18.23 -5.95
N ASN A 404 -13.16 18.32 -4.66
CA ASN A 404 -12.35 17.32 -3.95
C ASN A 404 -13.03 15.95 -3.90
N TRP A 405 -14.35 15.92 -3.84
CA TRP A 405 -15.17 14.71 -3.87
C TRP A 405 -15.92 14.61 -5.19
N MET A 406 -15.72 13.53 -5.93
CA MET A 406 -16.47 13.25 -7.14
C MET A 406 -17.79 12.58 -6.79
N HIS A 407 -18.88 13.33 -6.88
CA HIS A 407 -20.21 12.80 -6.73
C HIS A 407 -20.78 12.46 -8.11
N MET A 408 -21.26 11.22 -8.32
CA MET A 408 -21.76 10.73 -9.61
C MET A 408 -22.85 11.65 -10.23
N GLU A 409 -23.78 12.15 -9.43
CA GLU A 409 -24.84 13.03 -9.91
C GLU A 409 -24.37 14.44 -10.33
N LYS A 410 -23.10 14.79 -10.15
CA LYS A 410 -22.52 16.01 -10.73
C LYS A 410 -22.08 15.82 -12.18
N LEU A 411 -21.95 14.59 -12.65
CA LEU A 411 -21.65 14.31 -14.06
C LEU A 411 -22.85 14.65 -14.93
N LYS A 412 -22.59 15.16 -16.13
CA LYS A 412 -23.60 15.52 -17.12
C LYS A 412 -23.56 14.58 -18.31
N CYS A 413 -24.71 14.25 -18.83
CA CYS A 413 -24.81 13.50 -20.08
C CYS A 413 -23.98 14.16 -21.18
N ASN A 414 -22.99 13.45 -21.70
CA ASN A 414 -22.12 13.91 -22.79
C ASN A 414 -22.47 13.24 -24.15
N ASN A 415 -23.57 12.52 -24.21
CA ASN A 415 -24.09 11.94 -25.45
C ASN A 415 -24.93 12.98 -26.23
N PRO A 416 -24.42 13.52 -27.34
CA PRO A 416 -25.13 14.51 -28.10
C PRO A 416 -26.38 13.99 -28.83
N ASP A 417 -26.58 12.67 -28.87
CA ASP A 417 -27.76 12.05 -29.46
C ASP A 417 -28.89 11.86 -28.42
N SER A 418 -28.64 12.13 -27.13
CA SER A 418 -29.66 12.13 -26.09
C SER A 418 -30.34 13.48 -25.99
N GLU A 419 -31.64 13.47 -25.78
CA GLU A 419 -32.43 14.68 -25.46
C GLU A 419 -32.00 15.32 -24.14
N PHE A 420 -31.34 14.54 -23.29
CA PHE A 420 -30.85 14.97 -22.00
C PHE A 420 -29.38 15.43 -22.04
N PHE A 421 -28.83 15.72 -23.23
CA PHE A 421 -27.46 16.23 -23.36
C PHE A 421 -27.22 17.44 -22.45
N GLY A 422 -26.13 17.39 -21.65
CA GLY A 422 -25.80 18.47 -20.72
C GLY A 422 -26.59 18.48 -19.40
N GLN A 423 -27.55 17.57 -19.23
CA GLN A 423 -28.26 17.41 -17.96
C GLN A 423 -27.52 16.43 -17.06
N ASN A 424 -27.66 16.58 -15.75
CA ASN A 424 -27.05 15.69 -14.79
C ASN A 424 -27.59 14.26 -14.93
N ILE A 425 -26.69 13.27 -14.78
CA ILE A 425 -27.13 11.87 -14.67
C ILE A 425 -27.77 11.65 -13.31
N LYS A 426 -28.70 10.70 -13.25
CA LYS A 426 -29.41 10.33 -12.02
C LYS A 426 -29.35 8.82 -11.82
N LEU A 427 -29.27 8.38 -10.57
CA LEU A 427 -29.32 6.95 -10.26
C LEU A 427 -30.68 6.34 -10.56
N TYR A 428 -31.75 7.09 -10.26
CA TYR A 428 -33.13 6.71 -10.53
C TYR A 428 -33.81 7.75 -11.41
N ALA A 429 -34.70 7.28 -12.30
CA ALA A 429 -35.52 8.16 -13.10
C ALA A 429 -36.49 8.96 -12.22
N GLU A 430 -36.53 10.29 -12.40
CA GLU A 430 -37.36 11.18 -11.60
C GLU A 430 -38.81 11.20 -12.09
N ASP A 431 -39.05 10.94 -13.41
CA ASP A 431 -40.35 10.92 -14.06
C ASP A 431 -40.44 9.81 -15.11
N ASP A 432 -41.69 9.51 -15.53
CA ASP A 432 -41.95 8.68 -16.71
C ASP A 432 -41.49 9.39 -17.99
N TYR A 433 -40.76 8.67 -18.86
CA TYR A 433 -40.36 9.20 -20.15
C TYR A 433 -41.01 8.41 -21.30
N TYR A 434 -41.62 9.11 -22.23
CA TYR A 434 -42.27 8.59 -23.44
C TYR A 434 -41.51 9.08 -24.67
N ASN A 435 -41.27 8.18 -25.65
CA ASN A 435 -40.63 8.54 -26.90
C ASN A 435 -41.62 9.29 -27.84
N GLU A 436 -41.14 9.72 -29.01
CA GLU A 436 -41.93 10.42 -30.03
C GLU A 436 -43.18 9.65 -30.48
N LYS A 437 -43.19 8.32 -30.33
CA LYS A 437 -44.34 7.45 -30.65
C LYS A 437 -45.27 7.25 -29.46
N ASN A 438 -45.09 8.01 -28.39
CA ASN A 438 -45.84 7.86 -27.13
C ASN A 438 -45.70 6.46 -26.49
N GLU A 439 -44.56 5.80 -26.72
CA GLU A 439 -44.24 4.54 -26.06
C GLU A 439 -43.41 4.81 -24.79
N LEU A 440 -43.78 4.19 -23.67
CA LEU A 440 -43.07 4.33 -22.42
C LEU A 440 -41.68 3.66 -22.53
N VAL A 441 -40.63 4.45 -22.36
CA VAL A 441 -39.22 3.99 -22.41
C VAL A 441 -38.68 3.79 -21.01
N THR A 442 -38.92 4.70 -20.09
CA THR A 442 -38.44 4.68 -18.72
C THR A 442 -39.58 5.06 -17.76
N ARG A 443 -39.68 4.38 -16.65
CA ARG A 443 -40.67 4.70 -15.59
C ARG A 443 -40.00 5.48 -14.48
N LYS A 444 -40.76 6.33 -13.83
CA LYS A 444 -40.35 6.95 -12.56
C LYS A 444 -39.89 5.88 -11.56
N GLY A 445 -38.70 6.08 -11.00
CA GLY A 445 -38.07 5.14 -10.06
C GLY A 445 -37.30 4.00 -10.70
N ASP A 446 -37.27 3.91 -12.04
CA ASP A 446 -36.40 2.94 -12.72
C ASP A 446 -34.93 3.27 -12.44
N LEU A 447 -34.11 2.22 -12.18
CA LEU A 447 -32.69 2.34 -12.01
C LEU A 447 -32.03 2.65 -13.36
N MET A 448 -31.33 3.79 -13.45
CA MET A 448 -30.67 4.26 -14.68
C MET A 448 -29.26 3.67 -14.87
N CYS A 449 -28.82 2.83 -13.93
CA CYS A 449 -27.54 2.16 -13.93
C CYS A 449 -27.75 0.64 -13.89
N SER A 450 -26.98 -0.12 -14.65
CA SER A 450 -27.10 -1.58 -14.65
C SER A 450 -26.55 -2.25 -13.40
N ASP A 451 -25.71 -1.54 -12.63
CA ASP A 451 -24.94 -2.10 -11.53
C ASP A 451 -24.49 -0.97 -10.58
N THR A 452 -24.99 -0.99 -9.36
CA THR A 452 -24.66 0.01 -8.34
C THR A 452 -23.33 -0.27 -7.62
N ILE A 453 -22.70 -1.41 -7.84
CA ILE A 453 -21.38 -1.71 -7.25
C ILE A 453 -20.26 -1.19 -8.16
N ARG A 454 -20.27 -1.56 -9.44
CA ARG A 454 -19.19 -1.22 -10.38
C ARG A 454 -19.36 0.14 -11.06
N ARG A 455 -20.61 0.58 -11.21
CA ARG A 455 -20.97 1.72 -12.09
C ARG A 455 -21.31 2.99 -11.35
N TRP A 456 -21.74 2.89 -10.10
CA TRP A 456 -22.29 4.02 -9.39
C TRP A 456 -21.80 4.07 -7.95
N TYR A 457 -20.80 4.90 -7.70
CA TYR A 457 -20.31 5.26 -6.37
C TYR A 457 -19.46 6.52 -6.46
N ASP A 458 -19.31 7.21 -5.34
CA ASP A 458 -18.54 8.44 -5.24
C ASP A 458 -17.06 8.17 -4.99
N VAL A 459 -16.21 9.14 -5.33
CA VAL A 459 -14.75 8.98 -5.30
C VAL A 459 -14.09 10.16 -4.63
N THR A 460 -13.14 9.87 -3.76
CA THR A 460 -12.19 10.83 -3.18
C THR A 460 -11.24 11.35 -4.27
N HIS A 461 -11.71 12.35 -5.00
CA HIS A 461 -11.03 12.83 -6.21
C HIS A 461 -9.66 13.41 -5.91
N TYR A 462 -9.51 14.19 -4.85
CA TYR A 462 -8.23 14.82 -4.49
C TYR A 462 -7.10 13.82 -4.22
N ILE A 463 -7.42 12.59 -3.78
CA ILE A 463 -6.43 11.53 -3.58
C ILE A 463 -6.06 10.85 -4.90
N PHE A 464 -7.07 10.48 -5.70
CA PHE A 464 -6.88 9.63 -6.88
C PHE A 464 -6.60 10.38 -8.17
N CYS A 465 -6.91 11.69 -8.24
CA CYS A 465 -6.58 12.51 -9.40
C CYS A 465 -5.08 12.73 -9.50
N LEU A 466 -4.46 12.04 -10.42
CA LEU A 466 -3.03 12.17 -10.71
C LEU A 466 -2.87 12.80 -12.10
N ASN A 467 -1.95 13.73 -12.22
CA ASN A 467 -1.58 14.27 -13.53
C ASN A 467 -1.00 13.18 -14.39
N ASP A 468 -1.71 12.82 -15.44
CA ASP A 468 -1.27 11.77 -16.36
C ASP A 468 -0.42 12.32 -17.48
N VAL A 469 0.80 12.77 -17.16
CA VAL A 469 1.76 13.35 -18.12
C VAL A 469 2.13 12.37 -19.22
N ILE A 470 2.09 11.07 -18.96
CA ILE A 470 2.40 10.03 -19.96
C ILE A 470 1.31 9.98 -21.01
N ASN A 471 0.08 10.21 -20.61
CA ASN A 471 -1.07 10.15 -21.48
C ASN A 471 -1.31 11.43 -22.26
N GLN A 472 -1.01 12.57 -21.64
CA GLN A 472 -1.02 13.87 -22.33
C GLN A 472 -0.09 13.89 -23.54
N ALA A 473 1.06 13.22 -23.43
CA ALA A 473 2.01 13.10 -24.54
C ALA A 473 1.53 12.18 -25.68
N LYS A 474 0.53 11.33 -25.42
CA LYS A 474 -0.04 10.38 -26.39
C LYS A 474 -1.34 10.87 -27.05
N GLU A 475 -1.65 12.15 -27.00
CA GLU A 475 -2.77 12.75 -27.73
C GLU A 475 -2.63 12.59 -29.24
N THR A 476 -2.57 11.37 -29.72
CA THR A 476 -2.54 11.09 -31.15
C THR A 476 -3.85 10.45 -31.60
N ASN A 477 -4.51 11.13 -32.48
CA ASN A 477 -5.57 10.66 -33.41
C ASN A 477 -6.92 10.17 -32.84
N ASN A 478 -7.04 9.63 -31.64
CA ASN A 478 -8.30 9.21 -31.04
C ASN A 478 -8.44 9.58 -29.55
N GLY A 479 -7.53 10.33 -29.00
CA GLY A 479 -7.65 11.04 -27.71
C GLY A 479 -7.68 10.21 -26.44
N LEU A 480 -7.55 8.86 -26.48
CA LEU A 480 -7.98 8.03 -25.35
C LEU A 480 -7.07 6.86 -24.98
N GLU A 481 -6.15 6.47 -25.84
CA GLU A 481 -5.27 5.33 -25.53
C GLU A 481 -4.40 5.59 -24.30
N GLY A 482 -4.19 6.84 -23.99
CA GLY A 482 -3.34 7.27 -22.93
C GLY A 482 -3.97 7.29 -21.54
N ALA A 483 -5.24 7.66 -21.38
CA ALA A 483 -5.89 7.90 -20.07
C ALA A 483 -6.00 6.67 -19.15
N THR A 484 -5.35 5.57 -19.50
CA THR A 484 -5.39 4.32 -18.74
C THR A 484 -4.02 3.77 -18.35
N ASP A 485 -2.94 4.45 -18.74
CA ASP A 485 -1.58 3.94 -18.56
C ASP A 485 -0.93 4.37 -17.23
N GLY A 486 -1.63 5.17 -16.45
CA GLY A 486 -1.18 5.66 -15.16
C GLY A 486 -0.37 6.94 -15.22
N SER A 487 -0.05 7.49 -14.08
CA SER A 487 0.66 8.74 -13.95
C SER A 487 1.92 8.62 -13.11
N ILE A 488 2.77 9.63 -13.20
CA ILE A 488 3.94 9.80 -12.37
C ILE A 488 3.52 10.67 -11.18
N ALA A 489 3.59 10.13 -9.97
CA ALA A 489 3.24 10.88 -8.78
C ALA A 489 4.16 10.55 -7.61
N ASP A 490 4.69 11.57 -6.95
CA ASP A 490 5.26 11.41 -5.63
C ASP A 490 4.18 10.96 -4.66
N TRP A 491 4.55 10.20 -3.62
CA TRP A 491 3.62 9.74 -2.61
C TRP A 491 4.17 9.95 -1.21
N TYR A 492 3.28 10.06 -0.22
CA TYR A 492 3.67 10.12 1.18
C TYR A 492 3.95 8.72 1.73
N LEU A 493 5.02 8.59 2.54
CA LEU A 493 5.20 7.46 3.43
C LEU A 493 4.72 7.82 4.83
N TYR A 494 5.09 9.01 5.31
CA TYR A 494 4.66 9.56 6.61
C TYR A 494 4.43 11.06 6.52
N ARG A 495 3.33 11.51 7.13
CA ARG A 495 2.99 12.93 7.35
C ARG A 495 2.75 13.22 8.81
N LEU A 496 2.89 14.48 9.19
CA LEU A 496 2.66 14.95 10.58
C LEU A 496 1.22 14.67 11.06
N ALA A 497 0.23 14.69 10.19
CA ALA A 497 -1.14 14.32 10.54
C ALA A 497 -1.21 12.90 11.14
N GLU A 498 -0.47 11.93 10.58
CA GLU A 498 -0.41 10.59 11.16
C GLU A 498 0.23 10.59 12.55
N ALA A 499 1.23 11.44 12.82
CA ALA A 499 1.85 11.52 14.13
C ALA A 499 0.86 12.01 15.22
N TYR A 500 0.00 12.98 14.89
CA TYR A 500 -1.09 13.42 15.78
C TYR A 500 -2.07 12.30 16.07
N LEU A 501 -2.52 11.58 15.04
CA LEU A 501 -3.48 10.48 15.18
C LEU A 501 -2.88 9.27 15.94
N LEU A 502 -1.59 8.99 15.78
CA LEU A 502 -0.87 8.00 16.59
C LEU A 502 -0.72 8.47 18.03
N ARG A 503 -0.55 9.77 18.28
CA ARG A 503 -0.49 10.32 19.65
C ARG A 503 -1.85 10.23 20.33
N ALA A 504 -2.94 10.49 19.63
CA ALA A 504 -4.29 10.24 20.12
C ALA A 504 -4.48 8.76 20.52
N GLU A 505 -4.06 7.86 19.64
CA GLU A 505 -4.16 6.41 19.82
C GLU A 505 -3.36 5.93 21.05
N VAL A 506 -2.10 6.35 21.20
CA VAL A 506 -1.28 5.93 22.32
C VAL A 506 -1.79 6.51 23.67
N LYS A 507 -2.31 7.73 23.67
CA LYS A 507 -2.98 8.30 24.85
C LYS A 507 -4.18 7.45 25.26
N PHE A 508 -4.98 6.97 24.27
CA PHE A 508 -6.11 6.08 24.52
C PHE A 508 -5.67 4.77 25.20
N TYR A 509 -4.59 4.14 24.76
CA TYR A 509 -4.07 2.94 25.42
C TYR A 509 -3.58 3.20 26.84
N ILE A 510 -2.91 4.32 27.08
CA ILE A 510 -2.45 4.70 28.42
C ILE A 510 -3.65 4.98 29.33
N ASN A 511 -4.52 5.90 28.92
CA ASN A 511 -5.71 6.30 29.65
C ASN A 511 -6.84 6.71 28.69
N PRO A 512 -7.88 5.89 28.51
CA PRO A 512 -8.98 6.20 27.60
C PRO A 512 -9.87 7.37 28.07
N ASP A 513 -9.67 7.85 29.28
CA ASP A 513 -10.37 9.02 29.84
C ASP A 513 -9.53 10.30 29.77
N ASP A 514 -8.38 10.29 29.11
CA ASP A 514 -7.56 11.47 28.90
C ASP A 514 -8.30 12.48 28.01
N PRO A 515 -8.67 13.66 28.53
CA PRO A 515 -9.42 14.65 27.77
C PRO A 515 -8.65 15.26 26.60
N THR A 516 -7.33 15.06 26.53
CA THR A 516 -6.47 15.61 25.47
C THR A 516 -6.39 14.72 24.24
N ILE A 517 -7.01 13.53 24.24
CA ILE A 517 -7.08 12.67 23.07
C ILE A 517 -7.76 13.39 21.90
N LYS A 518 -8.90 14.02 22.18
CA LYS A 518 -9.67 14.76 21.17
C LYS A 518 -8.90 15.94 20.57
N ASP A 519 -7.98 16.55 21.31
CA ASP A 519 -7.24 17.72 20.83
C ASP A 519 -6.33 17.33 19.64
N ASP A 520 -5.73 16.14 19.69
CA ASP A 520 -4.90 15.61 18.59
C ASP A 520 -5.73 15.26 17.36
N ILE A 521 -7.00 14.92 17.52
CA ILE A 521 -7.91 14.65 16.40
C ILE A 521 -8.45 15.95 15.83
N ASN A 522 -8.91 16.83 16.72
CA ASN A 522 -9.59 18.07 16.35
C ASN A 522 -8.67 19.03 15.55
N ILE A 523 -7.36 19.01 15.79
CA ILE A 523 -6.42 19.82 15.00
C ILE A 523 -6.38 19.40 13.51
N ILE A 524 -6.61 18.11 13.23
CA ILE A 524 -6.70 17.60 11.86
C ILE A 524 -8.04 17.97 11.22
N ILE A 525 -9.12 17.84 11.98
CA ILE A 525 -10.47 18.24 11.58
C ILE A 525 -10.54 19.75 11.29
N GLU A 526 -9.95 20.59 12.17
CA GLU A 526 -9.83 22.04 11.96
C GLU A 526 -9.11 22.38 10.64
N ARG A 527 -7.98 21.70 10.35
CA ARG A 527 -7.24 21.88 9.10
C ARG A 527 -8.09 21.56 7.87
N ALA A 528 -8.99 20.58 7.95
CA ALA A 528 -9.93 20.22 6.88
C ALA A 528 -11.12 21.21 6.78
N GLN A 529 -11.13 22.30 7.60
CA GLN A 529 -12.15 23.32 7.66
C GLN A 529 -13.52 22.82 8.14
N CYS A 530 -13.54 21.72 8.91
CA CYS A 530 -14.77 21.24 9.53
C CYS A 530 -15.27 22.18 10.63
N THR A 531 -16.56 22.16 10.84
CA THR A 531 -17.26 22.91 11.91
C THR A 531 -17.69 22.01 13.06
N GLU A 532 -17.76 20.70 12.85
CA GLU A 532 -18.06 19.71 13.89
C GLU A 532 -16.77 19.16 14.48
N PHE A 533 -16.67 19.14 15.81
CA PHE A 533 -15.49 18.70 16.56
C PHE A 533 -15.86 17.68 17.62
N TYR A 534 -14.94 16.77 17.95
CA TYR A 534 -15.11 15.90 19.11
C TYR A 534 -15.11 16.71 20.41
N VAL A 535 -16.19 16.65 21.19
CA VAL A 535 -16.36 17.40 22.42
C VAL A 535 -16.33 16.54 23.69
N GLY A 536 -16.67 15.26 23.55
CA GLY A 536 -16.76 14.29 24.64
C GLY A 536 -15.55 13.37 24.77
N LYS A 537 -15.80 12.19 25.34
CA LYS A 537 -14.86 11.08 25.39
C LYS A 537 -14.69 10.48 23.99
N VAL A 538 -13.47 10.26 23.60
CA VAL A 538 -13.10 9.66 22.31
C VAL A 538 -12.86 8.17 22.48
N THR A 539 -13.38 7.36 21.56
CA THR A 539 -13.15 5.93 21.47
C THR A 539 -12.01 5.62 20.49
N ILE A 540 -11.53 4.37 20.49
CA ILE A 540 -10.60 3.92 19.44
C ILE A 540 -11.24 3.98 18.05
N GLY A 541 -12.56 3.78 17.96
CA GLY A 541 -13.31 3.89 16.73
C GLY A 541 -13.25 5.29 16.12
N ASP A 542 -13.41 6.33 16.93
CA ASP A 542 -13.31 7.72 16.47
C ASP A 542 -11.91 8.06 15.92
N ILE A 543 -10.87 7.54 16.58
CA ILE A 543 -9.48 7.69 16.10
C ILE A 543 -9.29 6.99 14.77
N MET A 544 -9.79 5.76 14.64
CA MET A 544 -9.68 4.97 13.40
C MET A 544 -10.55 5.54 12.27
N ASP A 545 -11.65 6.19 12.60
CA ASP A 545 -12.48 6.91 11.63
C ASP A 545 -11.75 8.15 11.11
N GLU A 546 -11.10 8.93 11.99
CA GLU A 546 -10.31 10.07 11.53
C GLU A 546 -9.08 9.63 10.72
N ARG A 547 -8.42 8.54 11.10
CA ARG A 547 -7.35 7.94 10.27
C ARG A 547 -7.86 7.54 8.89
N ALA A 548 -9.08 7.01 8.79
CA ALA A 548 -9.69 6.67 7.52
C ALA A 548 -10.01 7.90 6.65
N ARG A 549 -10.47 9.02 7.26
CA ARG A 549 -10.70 10.29 6.55
C ARG A 549 -9.40 10.92 6.06
N GLU A 550 -8.38 10.93 6.91
CA GLU A 550 -7.16 11.70 6.69
C GLU A 550 -6.09 10.94 5.91
N LEU A 551 -5.92 9.64 6.16
CA LEU A 551 -4.79 8.84 5.69
C LEU A 551 -5.18 7.77 4.66
N PHE A 552 -6.34 7.94 4.02
CA PHE A 552 -6.81 7.01 3.00
C PHE A 552 -5.79 6.89 1.86
N PHE A 553 -5.38 5.68 1.52
CA PHE A 553 -4.33 5.35 0.55
C PHE A 553 -2.91 5.83 0.91
N GLU A 554 -2.70 6.32 2.12
CA GLU A 554 -1.36 6.62 2.65
C GLU A 554 -0.94 5.58 3.69
N GLU A 555 -1.81 5.29 4.69
CA GLU A 555 -1.55 4.18 5.62
C GLU A 555 -1.93 2.83 4.99
N TRP A 556 -1.35 1.75 5.49
CA TRP A 556 -1.73 0.39 5.13
C TRP A 556 -2.83 -0.08 6.08
N ARG A 557 -4.08 0.08 5.64
CA ARG A 557 -5.26 -0.05 6.50
C ARG A 557 -5.36 -1.40 7.17
N ASN A 558 -5.13 -2.49 6.43
CA ASN A 558 -5.19 -3.84 6.98
C ASN A 558 -4.11 -4.07 8.05
N VAL A 559 -2.87 -3.64 7.77
CA VAL A 559 -1.74 -3.68 8.72
C VAL A 559 -2.07 -2.90 9.99
N GLU A 560 -2.62 -1.69 9.86
CA GLU A 560 -2.95 -0.84 11.01
C GLU A 560 -4.11 -1.42 11.84
N LEU A 561 -5.17 -1.94 11.22
CA LEU A 561 -6.26 -2.58 11.96
C LEU A 561 -5.79 -3.84 12.70
N THR A 562 -4.88 -4.62 12.10
CA THR A 562 -4.28 -5.79 12.74
C THR A 562 -3.38 -5.39 13.91
N ARG A 563 -2.58 -4.32 13.74
CA ARG A 563 -1.78 -3.75 14.82
C ARG A 563 -2.64 -3.25 15.99
N VAL A 564 -3.70 -2.50 15.69
CA VAL A 564 -4.65 -2.01 16.70
C VAL A 564 -5.32 -3.16 17.44
N SER A 565 -5.65 -4.28 16.75
CA SER A 565 -6.15 -5.50 17.39
C SER A 565 -5.18 -6.03 18.46
N LEU A 566 -3.88 -6.09 18.14
CA LEU A 566 -2.84 -6.48 19.09
C LEU A 566 -2.71 -5.46 20.25
N CYS A 567 -2.70 -4.16 19.95
CA CYS A 567 -2.56 -3.12 20.96
C CYS A 567 -3.74 -3.09 21.95
N LEU A 568 -4.97 -3.32 21.46
CA LEU A 568 -6.15 -3.48 22.33
C LEU A 568 -6.04 -4.71 23.21
N ALA A 569 -5.54 -5.83 22.67
CA ALA A 569 -5.31 -7.04 23.44
C ALA A 569 -4.23 -6.84 24.54
N ILE A 570 -3.13 -6.14 24.22
CA ILE A 570 -2.06 -5.82 25.19
C ILE A 570 -2.54 -4.85 26.27
N SER A 571 -3.24 -3.79 25.87
CA SER A 571 -3.69 -2.73 26.81
C SER A 571 -4.91 -3.14 27.64
N GLY A 572 -5.65 -4.17 27.20
CA GLY A 572 -6.92 -4.59 27.82
C GLY A 572 -8.04 -3.55 27.67
N ARG A 573 -7.90 -2.56 26.78
CA ARG A 573 -8.92 -1.53 26.56
C ARG A 573 -10.05 -2.08 25.69
N ALA A 574 -11.27 -1.63 25.95
CA ALA A 574 -12.42 -1.97 25.12
C ALA A 574 -12.40 -1.16 23.83
N ASP A 575 -12.88 -1.77 22.73
CA ASP A 575 -13.16 -1.07 21.49
C ASP A 575 -14.47 -0.24 21.57
N GLU A 576 -14.83 0.43 20.49
CA GLU A 576 -16.06 1.23 20.37
C GLU A 576 -17.35 0.39 20.41
N PHE A 577 -17.23 -0.93 20.24
CA PHE A 577 -18.34 -1.88 20.32
C PHE A 577 -18.47 -2.54 21.69
N GLY A 578 -17.58 -2.21 22.64
CA GLY A 578 -17.54 -2.75 23.98
C GLY A 578 -16.79 -4.09 24.12
N ASN A 579 -16.10 -4.55 23.08
CA ASN A 579 -15.33 -5.80 23.14
C ASN A 579 -13.95 -5.56 23.77
N THR A 580 -13.46 -6.60 24.46
CA THR A 580 -12.07 -6.69 24.95
C THR A 580 -11.39 -7.92 24.35
N TYR A 581 -10.10 -7.87 24.17
CA TYR A 581 -9.31 -8.88 23.46
C TYR A 581 -8.20 -9.44 24.36
N LYS A 582 -7.75 -10.66 24.06
CA LYS A 582 -6.61 -11.29 24.74
C LYS A 582 -5.52 -11.64 23.73
N VAL A 583 -4.27 -11.39 24.09
CA VAL A 583 -3.11 -11.63 23.22
C VAL A 583 -3.03 -13.08 22.73
N GLU A 584 -3.44 -14.03 23.56
CA GLU A 584 -3.35 -15.45 23.26
C GLU A 584 -4.40 -15.95 22.26
N THR A 585 -5.50 -15.19 22.08
CA THR A 585 -6.69 -15.71 21.38
C THR A 585 -7.29 -14.80 20.32
N PHE A 586 -6.92 -13.52 20.25
CA PHE A 586 -7.59 -12.58 19.34
C PHE A 586 -7.43 -12.97 17.87
N ASP A 587 -6.39 -13.70 17.51
CA ASP A 587 -6.02 -14.14 16.16
C ASP A 587 -6.23 -15.65 15.92
N LYS A 588 -6.85 -16.37 16.88
CA LYS A 588 -7.05 -17.84 16.83
C LYS A 588 -8.51 -18.21 16.89
N GLN A 589 -9.36 -17.48 16.18
CA GLN A 589 -10.78 -17.73 16.10
C GLN A 589 -11.21 -17.99 14.66
N SER A 590 -12.28 -18.77 14.49
CA SER A 590 -12.88 -19.08 13.18
C SER A 590 -14.37 -18.78 13.16
N GLY A 591 -14.96 -18.90 11.97
CA GLY A 591 -16.38 -18.63 11.75
C GLY A 591 -16.62 -17.22 11.21
N THR A 592 -17.88 -16.98 10.84
CA THR A 592 -18.35 -15.75 10.17
C THR A 592 -19.46 -15.03 10.96
N ASP A 593 -19.77 -15.52 12.17
CA ASP A 593 -20.78 -14.91 13.04
C ASP A 593 -20.29 -13.55 13.59
N SER A 594 -21.22 -12.75 14.10
CA SER A 594 -20.97 -11.37 14.53
C SER A 594 -20.26 -11.22 15.88
N GLU A 595 -20.11 -12.31 16.63
CA GLU A 595 -19.52 -12.28 17.96
C GLU A 595 -18.06 -12.72 17.94
N GLY A 596 -17.22 -12.13 18.79
CA GLY A 596 -15.79 -12.48 18.91
C GLY A 596 -14.94 -12.05 17.70
N GLY A 597 -13.85 -12.80 17.46
CA GLY A 597 -12.81 -12.40 16.49
C GLY A 597 -11.89 -11.34 17.07
N SER A 598 -11.21 -10.63 16.21
CA SER A 598 -10.33 -9.50 16.53
C SER A 598 -11.03 -8.16 16.30
N TYR A 599 -10.40 -7.07 16.72
CA TYR A 599 -10.87 -5.72 16.40
C TYR A 599 -10.93 -5.49 14.87
N TRP A 600 -9.93 -5.97 14.14
CA TRP A 600 -9.93 -5.98 12.67
C TRP A 600 -11.22 -6.60 12.11
N TYR A 601 -11.59 -7.80 12.60
CA TYR A 601 -12.80 -8.49 12.17
C TYR A 601 -14.07 -7.70 12.51
N GLN A 602 -14.18 -7.21 13.76
CA GLN A 602 -15.34 -6.46 14.21
C GLN A 602 -15.54 -5.17 13.39
N ARG A 603 -14.44 -4.47 13.06
CA ARG A 603 -14.51 -3.30 12.17
C ARG A 603 -15.02 -3.68 10.79
N CYS A 604 -14.44 -4.69 10.17
CA CYS A 604 -14.80 -5.12 8.82
C CYS A 604 -16.26 -5.52 8.69
N ILE A 605 -16.81 -6.26 9.68
CA ILE A 605 -18.21 -6.70 9.61
C ILE A 605 -19.20 -5.64 10.08
N LYS A 606 -18.87 -4.78 11.02
CA LYS A 606 -19.79 -3.76 11.55
C LYS A 606 -19.79 -2.47 10.71
N LYS A 607 -18.65 -1.99 10.28
CA LYS A 607 -18.49 -0.79 9.47
C LYS A 607 -18.44 -1.09 7.97
N GLY A 608 -17.70 -2.13 7.55
CA GLY A 608 -17.58 -2.54 6.16
C GLY A 608 -18.84 -3.22 5.61
N MET A 609 -18.68 -3.79 4.40
CA MET A 609 -19.74 -4.51 3.67
C MET A 609 -19.66 -6.03 3.87
N TYR A 610 -18.77 -6.53 4.72
CA TYR A 610 -18.54 -7.97 4.93
C TYR A 610 -19.62 -8.59 5.80
N ASN A 611 -19.95 -9.85 5.49
CA ASN A 611 -20.98 -10.68 6.15
C ASN A 611 -22.37 -10.03 6.17
N LYS A 612 -22.63 -9.16 5.20
CA LYS A 612 -23.93 -8.52 4.95
C LYS A 612 -24.32 -8.79 3.51
N GLY A 613 -25.52 -9.30 3.28
CA GLY A 613 -26.05 -9.44 1.92
C GLY A 613 -26.25 -8.05 1.28
N VAL A 614 -25.76 -7.88 0.06
CA VAL A 614 -25.99 -6.69 -0.75
C VAL A 614 -26.71 -7.10 -2.01
N THR A 615 -27.95 -6.65 -2.18
CA THR A 615 -28.68 -6.87 -3.43
C THR A 615 -28.31 -5.77 -4.42
N ILE A 616 -27.82 -6.18 -5.58
CA ILE A 616 -27.47 -5.28 -6.67
C ILE A 616 -28.24 -5.63 -7.95
N ASN A 617 -28.33 -4.68 -8.86
CA ASN A 617 -28.81 -4.95 -10.21
C ASN A 617 -27.62 -5.11 -11.17
N VAL A 618 -27.46 -6.31 -11.71
CA VAL A 618 -26.50 -6.60 -12.77
C VAL A 618 -27.29 -6.91 -14.05
N ASN A 619 -27.14 -6.09 -15.08
CA ASN A 619 -27.85 -6.25 -16.35
C ASN A 619 -29.38 -6.39 -16.17
N ALA A 620 -30.00 -5.56 -15.36
CA ALA A 620 -31.41 -5.57 -15.00
C ALA A 620 -31.87 -6.84 -14.22
N THR A 621 -30.94 -7.66 -13.75
CA THR A 621 -31.26 -8.82 -12.90
C THR A 621 -30.82 -8.50 -11.46
N LYS A 622 -31.72 -8.64 -10.50
CA LYS A 622 -31.36 -8.57 -9.09
C LYS A 622 -30.41 -9.72 -8.75
N THR A 623 -29.27 -9.39 -8.21
CA THR A 623 -28.24 -10.36 -7.80
C THR A 623 -27.80 -10.05 -6.40
N ASP A 624 -27.82 -11.05 -5.54
CA ASP A 624 -27.32 -10.91 -4.19
C ASP A 624 -25.81 -11.20 -4.18
N ILE A 625 -25.03 -10.24 -3.70
CA ILE A 625 -23.61 -10.40 -3.43
C ILE A 625 -23.43 -10.46 -1.93
N ASN A 626 -22.69 -11.44 -1.47
CA ASN A 626 -22.30 -11.56 -0.09
C ASN A 626 -20.78 -11.56 0.02
N TYR A 627 -20.23 -10.46 0.50
CA TYR A 627 -18.80 -10.39 0.80
C TYR A 627 -18.53 -11.14 2.09
N ILE A 628 -17.99 -12.35 2.00
CA ILE A 628 -17.76 -13.24 3.15
C ILE A 628 -16.36 -13.08 3.69
N MET A 629 -16.23 -12.87 5.00
CA MET A 629 -14.98 -12.77 5.73
C MET A 629 -15.01 -13.62 6.99
N GLY A 630 -13.98 -14.43 7.21
CA GLY A 630 -13.82 -15.23 8.42
C GLY A 630 -12.98 -14.51 9.49
N LYS A 631 -13.16 -14.86 10.75
CA LYS A 631 -12.38 -14.32 11.89
C LYS A 631 -10.88 -14.60 11.76
N HIS A 632 -10.50 -15.73 11.13
CA HIS A 632 -9.11 -16.13 10.92
C HIS A 632 -8.40 -15.32 9.83
N ASN A 633 -9.13 -14.57 8.99
CA ASN A 633 -8.55 -13.81 7.90
C ASN A 633 -7.76 -12.55 8.35
N ILE A 634 -7.64 -12.32 9.66
CA ILE A 634 -6.82 -11.25 10.23
C ILE A 634 -5.36 -11.34 9.78
N TYR A 635 -4.82 -12.55 9.66
CA TYR A 635 -3.55 -12.79 8.99
C TYR A 635 -3.77 -13.43 7.63
N TRP A 636 -2.91 -13.09 6.69
CA TRP A 636 -2.89 -13.74 5.40
C TRP A 636 -2.17 -15.09 5.48
N PRO A 637 -2.51 -16.05 4.61
CA PRO A 637 -1.83 -17.34 4.59
C PRO A 637 -0.37 -17.19 4.17
N ILE A 638 0.51 -18.01 4.74
CA ILE A 638 1.86 -18.16 4.20
C ILE A 638 1.75 -18.75 2.79
N PRO A 639 2.31 -18.11 1.77
CA PRO A 639 2.16 -18.55 0.39
C PRO A 639 2.75 -19.93 0.14
N GLU A 640 2.05 -20.76 -0.63
CA GLU A 640 2.51 -22.13 -0.97
C GLU A 640 3.90 -22.13 -1.61
N LYS A 641 4.21 -21.16 -2.46
CA LYS A 641 5.55 -21.02 -3.04
C LYS A 641 6.65 -20.85 -1.98
N ALA A 642 6.36 -20.14 -0.90
CA ALA A 642 7.30 -19.98 0.21
C ALA A 642 7.47 -21.32 0.96
N ILE A 643 6.39 -22.04 1.23
CA ILE A 643 6.40 -23.33 1.90
C ILE A 643 7.18 -24.35 1.07
N VAL A 644 6.88 -24.46 -0.22
CA VAL A 644 7.56 -25.41 -1.13
C VAL A 644 9.05 -25.09 -1.29
N SER A 645 9.41 -23.81 -1.36
CA SER A 645 10.81 -23.40 -1.44
C SER A 645 11.61 -23.72 -0.16
N ASN A 646 10.94 -23.91 0.97
CA ASN A 646 11.52 -24.30 2.26
C ASN A 646 11.45 -25.82 2.51
N GLY A 647 11.68 -26.62 1.51
CA GLY A 647 11.38 -28.06 1.47
C GLY A 647 12.10 -28.96 2.50
N LYS A 648 13.02 -28.43 3.32
CA LYS A 648 13.75 -29.19 4.38
C LYS A 648 13.21 -28.95 5.80
N ALA A 649 12.30 -27.99 5.99
CA ALA A 649 11.63 -27.75 7.26
C ALA A 649 10.26 -27.12 7.02
N PRO A 650 9.23 -27.40 7.85
CA PRO A 650 7.93 -26.74 7.73
C PRO A 650 8.04 -25.26 8.16
N LEU A 651 7.36 -24.38 7.42
CA LEU A 651 7.01 -23.05 7.90
C LEU A 651 5.69 -23.13 8.66
N TYR A 652 5.53 -22.30 9.68
CA TYR A 652 4.27 -22.20 10.43
C TYR A 652 3.20 -21.53 9.55
N GLN A 653 2.12 -22.24 9.24
CA GLN A 653 0.95 -21.68 8.58
C GLN A 653 0.00 -21.06 9.60
N ASN A 654 -0.68 -19.96 9.26
CA ASN A 654 -1.61 -19.31 10.15
C ASN A 654 -2.88 -20.13 10.39
N TYR A 655 -3.46 -19.93 11.58
CA TYR A 655 -4.71 -20.58 12.00
C TYR A 655 -5.83 -20.37 10.98
N GLY A 656 -6.58 -21.43 10.69
CA GLY A 656 -7.73 -21.40 9.79
C GLY A 656 -7.42 -21.65 8.31
N TYR A 657 -6.14 -21.74 7.93
CA TYR A 657 -5.73 -22.04 6.56
C TYR A 657 -5.24 -23.46 6.35
N ASP A 658 -5.34 -23.94 5.11
CA ASP A 658 -4.79 -25.24 4.73
C ASP A 658 -3.30 -25.33 5.07
N GLY A 659 -2.90 -26.42 5.72
CA GLY A 659 -1.54 -26.62 6.18
C GLY A 659 -1.23 -26.07 7.59
N TYR A 660 -2.23 -25.53 8.29
CA TYR A 660 -2.06 -25.17 9.71
C TYR A 660 -1.78 -26.42 10.56
N ASP A 661 -0.69 -26.39 11.31
CA ASP A 661 -0.34 -27.39 12.33
C ASP A 661 0.19 -26.67 13.57
N PRO A 662 -0.51 -26.74 14.72
CA PRO A 662 -0.07 -26.08 15.95
C PRO A 662 1.23 -26.65 16.53
N ASN A 663 1.69 -27.83 16.06
CA ASN A 663 2.93 -28.48 16.53
C ASN A 663 4.18 -28.03 15.76
N VAL A 664 4.02 -27.25 14.69
CA VAL A 664 5.19 -26.70 13.98
C VAL A 664 5.94 -25.77 14.93
N GLN A 665 7.19 -26.13 15.20
CA GLN A 665 8.02 -25.35 16.10
C GLN A 665 8.46 -24.04 15.45
N ILE A 666 8.35 -22.95 16.21
CA ILE A 666 8.84 -21.63 15.86
C ILE A 666 9.93 -21.19 16.84
N TRP A 667 10.72 -20.20 16.48
CA TRP A 667 11.63 -19.55 17.42
C TRP A 667 10.84 -18.62 18.33
N GLU A 668 10.95 -18.80 19.64
CA GLU A 668 10.24 -17.98 20.62
C GLU A 668 10.98 -16.67 20.91
N THR A 669 12.28 -16.64 20.67
CA THR A 669 13.12 -15.44 20.84
C THR A 669 13.85 -15.10 19.55
N TRP A 670 14.19 -13.83 19.37
CA TRP A 670 14.94 -13.41 18.20
C TRP A 670 16.41 -13.84 18.28
N GLU A 671 16.97 -14.01 19.46
CA GLU A 671 18.32 -14.53 19.68
C GLU A 671 18.47 -15.94 19.16
N GLU A 672 17.49 -16.83 19.40
CA GLU A 672 17.47 -18.19 18.86
C GLU A 672 17.41 -18.17 17.32
N ALA A 673 16.58 -17.30 16.73
CA ALA A 673 16.47 -17.17 15.30
C ALA A 673 17.78 -16.70 14.66
N VAL A 674 18.43 -15.70 15.25
CA VAL A 674 19.74 -15.19 14.80
C VAL A 674 20.83 -16.25 14.93
N ALA A 675 20.85 -16.99 16.03
CA ALA A 675 21.84 -18.07 16.25
C ALA A 675 21.67 -19.24 15.25
N ASP A 676 20.50 -19.40 14.64
CA ASP A 676 20.22 -20.42 13.62
C ASP A 676 20.57 -19.99 12.20
N GLU A 677 20.77 -18.67 11.95
CA GLU A 677 21.03 -18.18 10.59
C GLU A 677 22.27 -18.83 9.95
N ASP A 678 23.30 -19.18 10.75
CA ASP A 678 24.53 -19.79 10.28
C ASP A 678 24.50 -21.33 10.27
N ARG A 679 23.39 -21.93 10.64
CA ARG A 679 23.26 -23.38 10.63
C ARG A 679 22.65 -23.85 9.31
N PHE A 680 23.36 -24.70 8.58
CA PHE A 680 22.99 -25.22 7.27
C PHE A 680 22.31 -26.59 7.35
#